data_b86f0f055b5e17a67fdfe45c764a566f
#
_entry.id   b86f0f055b5e17a67fdfe45c764a566f
#
_cell.length_a   1.000
_cell.length_b   1.000
_cell.length_c   1.000
_cell.angle_alpha   90.00
_cell.angle_beta   90.00
_cell.angle_gamma   90.00
#
_symmetry.space_group_name_H-M   'P 1'
#
loop_
_entity.id
_entity.type
_entity.pdbx_description
1 polymer ?
#
loop_
_entity_poly.entity_id
_entity_poly.type
_entity_poly.pdbx_seq_one_letter_code
_entity_poly.pdbx_strand_id
1 'polypeptide(L)'
;MKKMLQTIYLRFDSSSKSLTKRALAQLILKIIYFLDSSLTKDEIVNELSGILETTISNEKIADAFKLLLNDNKISELRGRYSIDQKKKNKIETAYNEFVNRQNRIIDKFFNDVSSQRNFVLQWFEDVTIEFFKEYSSEWISDLCLTTNGAVKGKHQGIQAILDKATDSNNNLDTKDKDWLKKQYVNFIQSNDTDVSSILWDYGTSCFSSSLIIANISADPISVDEFKNSKCILDTNILMDLNLETSRFKESFESMENIFINLSISPIYFFITRDEFAKSMGHKKKITLRVIQEYSKKVISKTDDPFINTALQRGCVTTEDFERFFDQLLDIPKYLSKLLGIKQYDLLELDDAIKEGQKNKELMERINNAYKSKWHKEKGKNRLLHDAGLIAGAEFIRRQEKCFILSRDFSVKDAALGKSVRNEMPIAIGLDTLINVLAIDNGGTDVDPTNYAPLFASIIKLALIPEHDVFKVEDLSRMLDVQSQIADLPSDKIINIAKELHHNQVICIPEDEISLQLTRSFQSAKLELQSDLDKSRKEAFFEKTEKEKFIKLSDKATQKLREEYTGTLRDKYDGQLKRNHILIFAVLPAITIIITGVIIYFRNSQSLTLRDPIIGLCINIIAWLLTDFYFLIKKSEANTANA
;
A
#
# COMPACT_ATOMS: atom_id res chain seq x y z
N MET A 1 -27.87 15.18 -2.89
CA MET A 1 -28.79 14.09 -3.26
C MET A 1 -28.25 13.24 -4.40
N LYS A 2 -27.95 13.77 -5.61
CA LYS A 2 -27.46 12.97 -6.76
C LYS A 2 -26.24 12.09 -6.43
N LYS A 3 -25.21 12.64 -5.78
CA LYS A 3 -24.00 11.91 -5.37
C LYS A 3 -24.31 10.82 -4.34
N MET A 4 -25.18 11.12 -3.38
CA MET A 4 -25.62 10.22 -2.32
C MET A 4 -26.33 8.98 -2.88
N LEU A 5 -27.12 9.15 -3.94
CA LEU A 5 -27.77 8.03 -4.62
C LEU A 5 -26.78 7.10 -5.34
N GLN A 6 -25.60 7.59 -5.70
CA GLN A 6 -24.55 6.79 -6.31
C GLN A 6 -23.68 6.03 -5.28
N THR A 7 -23.70 6.40 -4.00
CA THR A 7 -22.75 5.93 -2.99
C THR A 7 -23.25 4.81 -2.09
N ILE A 8 -24.57 4.60 -2.01
CA ILE A 8 -25.15 3.60 -1.12
C ILE A 8 -25.43 2.33 -1.89
N TYR A 9 -24.79 1.25 -1.50
CA TYR A 9 -25.09 -0.07 -2.01
C TYR A 9 -26.30 -0.66 -1.28
N LEU A 10 -27.38 -0.94 -2.00
CA LEU A 10 -28.56 -1.60 -1.48
C LEU A 10 -28.62 -3.03 -1.98
N ARG A 11 -28.46 -3.96 -1.06
CA ARG A 11 -28.65 -5.38 -1.34
C ARG A 11 -30.13 -5.74 -1.26
N PHE A 12 -30.65 -6.40 -2.29
CA PHE A 12 -31.95 -7.04 -2.21
C PHE A 12 -31.98 -8.36 -2.99
N ASP A 13 -32.73 -9.30 -2.47
CA ASP A 13 -32.99 -10.55 -3.18
C ASP A 13 -33.79 -10.24 -4.44
N SER A 14 -33.34 -10.74 -5.58
CA SER A 14 -33.94 -10.50 -6.87
C SER A 14 -34.15 -11.80 -7.62
N SER A 15 -35.29 -11.90 -8.29
CA SER A 15 -35.60 -13.02 -9.18
C SER A 15 -34.86 -12.96 -10.52
N SER A 16 -34.27 -11.80 -10.85
CA SER A 16 -33.53 -11.64 -12.12
C SER A 16 -32.09 -12.12 -12.02
N LYS A 17 -31.61 -12.76 -13.09
CA LYS A 17 -30.21 -13.15 -13.27
C LYS A 17 -29.37 -12.03 -13.92
N SER A 18 -29.99 -11.01 -14.51
CA SER A 18 -29.32 -9.92 -15.20
C SER A 18 -28.75 -8.89 -14.22
N LEU A 19 -27.42 -8.71 -14.22
CA LEU A 19 -26.73 -7.73 -13.37
C LEU A 19 -27.18 -6.31 -13.66
N THR A 20 -27.31 -5.92 -14.93
CA THR A 20 -27.77 -4.58 -15.33
C THR A 20 -29.19 -4.31 -14.84
N LYS A 21 -30.09 -5.29 -14.98
CA LYS A 21 -31.47 -5.17 -14.52
C LYS A 21 -31.53 -5.02 -13.00
N ARG A 22 -30.73 -5.76 -12.26
CA ARG A 22 -30.59 -5.64 -10.79
C ARG A 22 -30.03 -4.28 -10.40
N ALA A 23 -28.94 -3.82 -11.02
CA ALA A 23 -28.34 -2.52 -10.76
C ALA A 23 -29.33 -1.37 -11.00
N LEU A 24 -30.07 -1.43 -12.13
CA LEU A 24 -31.09 -0.44 -12.45
C LEU A 24 -32.25 -0.47 -11.45
N ALA A 25 -32.72 -1.65 -11.08
CA ALA A 25 -33.77 -1.82 -10.07
C ALA A 25 -33.33 -1.24 -8.69
N GLN A 26 -32.09 -1.50 -8.27
CA GLN A 26 -31.53 -0.89 -7.07
C GLN A 26 -31.56 0.65 -7.14
N LEU A 27 -31.15 1.24 -8.25
CA LEU A 27 -31.12 2.68 -8.40
C LEU A 27 -32.53 3.29 -8.38
N ILE A 28 -33.50 2.65 -9.03
CA ILE A 28 -34.90 3.04 -8.95
C ILE A 28 -35.42 2.98 -7.51
N LEU A 29 -35.12 1.91 -6.78
CA LEU A 29 -35.52 1.77 -5.39
C LEU A 29 -34.94 2.87 -4.49
N LYS A 30 -33.67 3.24 -4.69
CA LYS A 30 -33.02 4.37 -3.99
C LYS A 30 -33.74 5.71 -4.31
N ILE A 31 -34.07 5.95 -5.58
CA ILE A 31 -34.75 7.19 -5.98
C ILE A 31 -36.10 7.32 -5.27
N ILE A 32 -36.92 6.26 -5.27
CA ILE A 32 -38.22 6.25 -4.59
C ILE A 32 -38.04 6.46 -3.07
N TYR A 33 -37.01 5.86 -2.48
CA TYR A 33 -36.71 6.04 -1.04
C TYR A 33 -36.34 7.47 -0.68
N PHE A 34 -35.37 8.07 -1.41
CA PHE A 34 -34.84 9.39 -1.05
C PHE A 34 -35.77 10.55 -1.37
N LEU A 35 -36.64 10.41 -2.36
CA LEU A 35 -37.63 11.44 -2.66
C LEU A 35 -38.88 11.37 -1.74
N ASP A 36 -38.94 10.28 -0.94
CA ASP A 36 -39.94 10.06 0.13
C ASP A 36 -41.40 10.36 -0.28
N SER A 37 -41.72 10.17 -1.57
CA SER A 37 -43.03 10.42 -2.14
C SER A 37 -43.42 9.27 -3.08
N SER A 38 -44.72 9.08 -3.27
CA SER A 38 -45.17 8.22 -4.36
C SER A 38 -44.91 8.94 -5.69
N LEU A 39 -44.02 8.37 -6.51
CA LEU A 39 -43.52 8.95 -7.76
C LEU A 39 -44.17 8.30 -8.97
N THR A 40 -44.42 9.09 -10.00
CA THR A 40 -44.76 8.56 -11.31
C THR A 40 -43.54 7.98 -12.00
N LYS A 41 -43.74 7.14 -13.01
CA LYS A 41 -42.65 6.58 -13.81
C LYS A 41 -41.79 7.67 -14.45
N ASP A 42 -42.43 8.73 -14.97
CA ASP A 42 -41.71 9.81 -15.63
C ASP A 42 -40.85 10.63 -14.67
N GLU A 43 -41.32 10.88 -13.43
CA GLU A 43 -40.54 11.52 -12.38
C GLU A 43 -39.28 10.69 -12.06
N ILE A 44 -39.42 9.36 -11.93
CA ILE A 44 -38.30 8.46 -11.67
C ILE A 44 -37.32 8.42 -12.84
N VAL A 45 -37.80 8.38 -14.09
CA VAL A 45 -36.97 8.38 -15.30
C VAL A 45 -36.17 9.69 -15.43
N ASN A 46 -36.79 10.83 -15.11
CA ASN A 46 -36.10 12.12 -15.11
C ASN A 46 -34.96 12.16 -14.07
N GLU A 47 -35.21 11.67 -12.85
CA GLU A 47 -34.18 11.55 -11.83
C GLU A 47 -33.06 10.59 -12.22
N LEU A 48 -33.40 9.42 -12.78
CA LEU A 48 -32.41 8.45 -13.31
C LEU A 48 -31.49 9.11 -14.34
N SER A 49 -32.08 9.80 -15.32
CA SER A 49 -31.32 10.48 -16.38
C SER A 49 -30.43 11.59 -15.82
N GLY A 50 -30.90 12.28 -14.79
CA GLY A 50 -30.14 13.29 -14.10
C GLY A 50 -28.99 12.77 -13.24
N ILE A 51 -29.11 11.55 -12.69
CA ILE A 51 -28.06 10.90 -11.87
C ILE A 51 -26.97 10.29 -12.78
N LEU A 52 -27.39 9.62 -13.84
CA LEU A 52 -26.50 8.88 -14.73
C LEU A 52 -25.93 9.75 -15.86
N GLU A 53 -26.43 10.98 -15.99
CA GLU A 53 -26.05 11.93 -17.06
C GLU A 53 -26.20 11.32 -18.47
N THR A 54 -27.12 10.35 -18.60
CA THR A 54 -27.41 9.64 -19.84
C THR A 54 -28.89 9.20 -19.90
N THR A 55 -29.38 8.91 -21.09
CA THR A 55 -30.72 8.37 -21.29
C THR A 55 -30.70 6.86 -21.34
N ILE A 56 -31.57 6.22 -20.55
CA ILE A 56 -31.73 4.76 -20.54
C ILE A 56 -32.95 4.39 -21.39
N SER A 57 -32.87 3.28 -22.11
CA SER A 57 -34.00 2.83 -22.94
C SER A 57 -35.25 2.54 -22.08
N ASN A 58 -36.43 2.94 -22.59
CA ASN A 58 -37.70 2.70 -21.91
C ASN A 58 -37.97 1.21 -21.62
N GLU A 59 -37.44 0.32 -22.45
CA GLU A 59 -37.56 -1.12 -22.30
C GLU A 59 -36.82 -1.61 -21.04
N LYS A 60 -35.55 -1.21 -20.86
CA LYS A 60 -34.75 -1.56 -19.67
C LYS A 60 -35.38 -1.02 -18.39
N ILE A 61 -35.92 0.20 -18.45
CA ILE A 61 -36.63 0.80 -17.33
C ILE A 61 -37.89 0.02 -17.00
N ALA A 62 -38.71 -0.32 -18.02
CA ALA A 62 -39.92 -1.12 -17.82
C ALA A 62 -39.61 -2.49 -17.21
N ASP A 63 -38.54 -3.11 -17.66
CA ASP A 63 -38.06 -4.37 -17.13
C ASP A 63 -37.62 -4.31 -15.66
N ALA A 64 -36.93 -3.23 -15.27
CA ALA A 64 -36.53 -3.00 -13.88
C ALA A 64 -37.75 -2.75 -12.98
N PHE A 65 -38.75 -1.98 -13.42
CA PHE A 65 -40.02 -1.81 -12.71
C PHE A 65 -40.77 -3.14 -12.54
N LYS A 66 -40.88 -3.92 -13.62
CA LYS A 66 -41.49 -5.23 -13.57
C LYS A 66 -40.82 -6.17 -12.57
N LEU A 67 -39.47 -6.11 -12.50
CA LEU A 67 -38.69 -6.85 -11.53
C LEU A 67 -39.02 -6.42 -10.09
N LEU A 68 -39.03 -5.12 -9.82
CA LEU A 68 -39.33 -4.58 -8.49
C LEU A 68 -40.75 -4.90 -8.02
N LEU A 69 -41.72 -4.88 -8.94
CA LEU A 69 -43.11 -5.27 -8.65
C LEU A 69 -43.24 -6.75 -8.38
N ASN A 70 -42.63 -7.59 -9.22
CA ASN A 70 -42.67 -9.06 -9.07
C ASN A 70 -42.02 -9.53 -7.76
N ASP A 71 -40.91 -8.88 -7.38
CA ASP A 71 -40.16 -9.14 -6.12
C ASP A 71 -40.82 -8.43 -4.92
N ASN A 72 -41.98 -7.81 -5.12
CA ASN A 72 -42.71 -7.05 -4.10
C ASN A 72 -41.84 -5.99 -3.40
N LYS A 73 -40.89 -5.37 -4.08
CA LYS A 73 -40.01 -4.32 -3.50
C LYS A 73 -40.68 -2.95 -3.52
N ILE A 74 -41.54 -2.71 -4.49
CA ILE A 74 -42.37 -1.51 -4.65
C ILE A 74 -43.82 -1.91 -4.86
N SER A 75 -44.73 -0.99 -4.62
CA SER A 75 -46.16 -1.09 -4.95
C SER A 75 -46.56 0.01 -5.91
N GLU A 76 -47.50 -0.29 -6.80
CA GLU A 76 -48.09 0.67 -7.74
C GLU A 76 -49.53 0.95 -7.35
N LEU A 77 -49.86 2.22 -7.22
CA LEU A 77 -51.24 2.68 -7.03
C LEU A 77 -51.50 3.88 -7.94
N ARG A 78 -52.46 3.74 -8.89
CA ARG A 78 -52.86 4.79 -9.82
C ARG A 78 -51.68 5.39 -10.61
N GLY A 79 -50.77 4.55 -11.09
CA GLY A 79 -49.57 4.96 -11.84
C GLY A 79 -48.48 5.63 -11.00
N ARG A 80 -48.57 5.55 -9.68
CA ARG A 80 -47.54 6.01 -8.75
C ARG A 80 -46.92 4.86 -7.99
N TYR A 81 -45.59 4.91 -7.83
CA TYR A 81 -44.78 3.88 -7.20
C TYR A 81 -44.35 4.30 -5.81
N SER A 82 -44.42 3.41 -4.87
CA SER A 82 -44.00 3.63 -3.47
C SER A 82 -43.37 2.40 -2.86
N ILE A 83 -42.61 2.59 -1.78
CA ILE A 83 -42.01 1.51 -0.99
C ILE A 83 -42.84 1.33 0.28
N ASP A 84 -43.10 0.08 0.67
CA ASP A 84 -43.79 -0.18 1.93
C ASP A 84 -42.92 0.20 3.15
N GLN A 85 -43.55 0.54 4.27
CA GLN A 85 -42.86 1.06 5.45
C GLN A 85 -41.81 0.08 6.03
N LYS A 86 -42.04 -1.22 5.98
CA LYS A 86 -41.09 -2.23 6.49
C LYS A 86 -39.80 -2.25 5.66
N LYS A 87 -39.90 -2.10 4.35
CA LYS A 87 -38.74 -2.05 3.45
C LYS A 87 -38.04 -0.70 3.53
N LYS A 88 -38.84 0.39 3.66
CA LYS A 88 -38.29 1.72 3.91
C LYS A 88 -37.39 1.73 5.14
N ASN A 89 -37.84 1.13 6.25
CA ASN A 89 -37.08 1.05 7.50
C ASN A 89 -35.75 0.26 7.30
N LYS A 90 -35.74 -0.81 6.48
CA LYS A 90 -34.50 -1.54 6.18
C LYS A 90 -33.49 -0.71 5.40
N ILE A 91 -33.97 0.07 4.40
CA ILE A 91 -33.11 0.96 3.63
C ILE A 91 -32.57 2.07 4.55
N GLU A 92 -33.42 2.63 5.41
CA GLU A 92 -33.06 3.65 6.39
C GLU A 92 -31.99 3.18 7.36
N THR A 93 -32.11 1.95 7.87
CA THR A 93 -31.08 1.35 8.73
C THR A 93 -29.74 1.26 8.00
N ALA A 94 -29.71 0.68 6.80
CA ALA A 94 -28.48 0.58 5.99
C ALA A 94 -27.87 1.95 5.66
N TYR A 95 -28.72 2.93 5.36
CA TYR A 95 -28.30 4.32 5.11
C TYR A 95 -27.68 4.96 6.34
N ASN A 96 -28.33 4.84 7.51
CA ASN A 96 -27.81 5.39 8.75
C ASN A 96 -26.48 4.73 9.16
N GLU A 97 -26.33 3.43 8.94
CA GLU A 97 -25.06 2.73 9.16
C GLU A 97 -23.96 3.25 8.24
N PHE A 98 -24.26 3.48 6.96
CA PHE A 98 -23.31 4.07 6.03
C PHE A 98 -22.87 5.47 6.46
N VAL A 99 -23.83 6.37 6.80
CA VAL A 99 -23.54 7.73 7.27
C VAL A 99 -22.72 7.71 8.57
N ASN A 100 -23.07 6.83 9.50
CA ASN A 100 -22.33 6.70 10.76
C ASN A 100 -20.89 6.23 10.52
N ARG A 101 -20.67 5.26 9.63
CA ARG A 101 -19.32 4.82 9.23
C ARG A 101 -18.53 5.96 8.58
N GLN A 102 -19.15 6.67 7.66
CA GLN A 102 -18.53 7.82 6.98
C GLN A 102 -18.12 8.89 8.01
N ASN A 103 -18.99 9.22 8.97
CA ASN A 103 -18.69 10.17 10.01
C ASN A 103 -17.50 9.71 10.88
N ARG A 104 -17.46 8.42 11.30
CA ARG A 104 -16.31 7.89 12.05
C ARG A 104 -15.01 7.97 11.29
N ILE A 105 -15.04 7.74 9.97
CA ILE A 105 -13.86 7.88 9.10
C ILE A 105 -13.40 9.33 9.03
N ILE A 106 -14.31 10.28 8.84
CA ILE A 106 -13.97 11.71 8.82
C ILE A 106 -13.37 12.13 10.17
N ASP A 107 -13.97 11.70 11.28
CA ASP A 107 -13.46 12.00 12.61
C ASP A 107 -12.09 11.36 12.90
N LYS A 108 -11.82 10.19 12.36
CA LYS A 108 -10.58 9.46 12.57
C LYS A 108 -9.41 9.98 11.74
N PHE A 109 -9.64 10.26 10.46
CA PHE A 109 -8.58 10.56 9.51
C PHE A 109 -8.48 12.06 9.16
N PHE A 110 -9.54 12.85 9.36
CA PHE A 110 -9.62 14.23 8.84
C PHE A 110 -9.98 15.25 9.94
N ASN A 111 -9.65 14.97 11.20
CA ASN A 111 -10.09 15.72 12.37
C ASN A 111 -9.46 17.12 12.49
N ASP A 112 -8.25 17.33 11.94
CA ASP A 112 -7.51 18.59 12.11
C ASP A 112 -8.13 19.78 11.34
N VAL A 113 -9.04 19.52 10.39
CA VAL A 113 -9.77 20.54 9.63
C VAL A 113 -11.22 20.66 10.13
N SER A 114 -11.43 20.51 11.43
CA SER A 114 -12.74 20.44 12.07
C SER A 114 -13.65 21.66 11.81
N SER A 115 -13.08 22.85 11.59
CA SER A 115 -13.82 24.07 11.23
C SER A 115 -14.48 24.00 9.84
N GLN A 116 -14.13 23.02 9.02
CA GLN A 116 -14.63 22.85 7.65
C GLN A 116 -15.20 21.44 7.42
N ARG A 117 -15.75 20.79 8.46
CA ARG A 117 -16.22 19.39 8.40
C ARG A 117 -17.10 19.09 7.17
N ASN A 118 -18.05 19.95 6.86
CA ASN A 118 -18.94 19.76 5.70
C ASN A 118 -18.17 19.82 4.38
N PHE A 119 -17.16 20.67 4.30
CA PHE A 119 -16.27 20.75 3.14
C PHE A 119 -15.44 19.46 3.01
N VAL A 120 -14.83 19.00 4.11
CA VAL A 120 -14.01 17.77 4.12
C VAL A 120 -14.84 16.56 3.72
N LEU A 121 -16.07 16.45 4.24
CA LEU A 121 -17.00 15.40 3.87
C LEU A 121 -17.31 15.41 2.36
N GLN A 122 -17.65 16.58 1.83
CA GLN A 122 -17.95 16.74 0.39
C GLN A 122 -16.73 16.43 -0.48
N TRP A 123 -15.55 16.91 -0.09
CA TRP A 123 -14.29 16.63 -0.78
C TRP A 123 -13.96 15.14 -0.76
N PHE A 124 -14.11 14.48 0.40
CA PHE A 124 -13.91 13.04 0.56
C PHE A 124 -14.82 12.23 -0.37
N GLU A 125 -16.12 12.60 -0.42
CA GLU A 125 -17.07 11.96 -1.32
C GLU A 125 -16.70 12.16 -2.79
N ASP A 126 -16.34 13.39 -3.18
CA ASP A 126 -15.97 13.73 -4.55
C ASP A 126 -14.74 12.94 -5.02
N VAL A 127 -13.68 12.90 -4.20
CA VAL A 127 -12.47 12.13 -4.48
C VAL A 127 -12.78 10.64 -4.59
N THR A 128 -13.55 10.10 -3.64
CA THR A 128 -13.85 8.67 -3.60
C THR A 128 -14.71 8.22 -4.77
N ILE A 129 -15.70 9.03 -5.14
CA ILE A 129 -16.56 8.75 -6.31
C ILE A 129 -15.76 8.83 -7.61
N GLU A 130 -14.95 9.88 -7.80
CA GLU A 130 -14.14 10.04 -9.02
C GLU A 130 -13.15 8.87 -9.16
N PHE A 131 -12.52 8.49 -8.06
CA PHE A 131 -11.67 7.33 -8.00
C PHE A 131 -12.39 6.04 -8.46
N PHE A 132 -13.52 5.71 -7.86
CA PHE A 132 -14.25 4.49 -8.22
C PHE A 132 -14.93 4.57 -9.59
N LYS A 133 -15.26 5.73 -10.10
CA LYS A 133 -15.72 5.88 -11.50
C LYS A 133 -14.64 5.45 -12.49
N GLU A 134 -13.41 5.84 -12.24
CA GLU A 134 -12.29 5.50 -13.10
C GLU A 134 -12.01 3.98 -13.07
N TYR A 135 -11.94 3.41 -11.86
CA TYR A 135 -11.75 1.96 -11.68
C TYR A 135 -12.91 1.13 -12.20
N SER A 136 -14.15 1.55 -12.01
CA SER A 136 -15.33 0.82 -12.50
C SER A 136 -15.37 0.72 -14.03
N SER A 137 -14.75 1.66 -14.75
CA SER A 137 -14.64 1.56 -16.21
C SER A 137 -13.74 0.39 -16.65
N GLU A 138 -12.67 0.08 -15.92
CA GLU A 138 -11.84 -1.10 -16.16
C GLU A 138 -12.62 -2.39 -15.89
N TRP A 139 -13.33 -2.47 -14.76
CA TRP A 139 -14.14 -3.63 -14.43
C TRP A 139 -15.26 -3.90 -15.46
N ILE A 140 -15.89 -2.84 -15.96
CA ILE A 140 -16.87 -2.97 -17.03
C ILE A 140 -16.21 -3.44 -18.32
N SER A 141 -15.01 -2.97 -18.63
CA SER A 141 -14.24 -3.43 -19.79
C SER A 141 -13.95 -4.94 -19.72
N ASP A 142 -13.63 -5.48 -18.54
CA ASP A 142 -13.43 -6.89 -18.32
C ASP A 142 -14.70 -7.73 -18.62
N LEU A 143 -15.89 -7.13 -18.44
CA LEU A 143 -17.18 -7.76 -18.70
C LEU A 143 -17.68 -7.57 -20.14
N CYS A 144 -17.09 -6.67 -20.91
CA CYS A 144 -17.51 -6.43 -22.29
C CYS A 144 -17.06 -7.60 -23.18
N LEU A 145 -18.02 -8.25 -23.82
CA LEU A 145 -17.76 -9.34 -24.75
C LEU A 145 -17.41 -8.87 -26.17
N THR A 146 -17.40 -7.56 -26.41
CA THR A 146 -17.09 -6.95 -27.70
C THR A 146 -16.24 -5.71 -27.56
N THR A 147 -15.28 -5.53 -28.46
CA THR A 147 -14.34 -4.41 -28.49
C THR A 147 -14.98 -3.04 -28.75
N ASN A 148 -16.24 -2.97 -29.17
CA ASN A 148 -16.91 -1.74 -29.59
C ASN A 148 -17.43 -0.88 -28.42
N GLY A 149 -17.29 -1.31 -27.18
CA GLY A 149 -17.77 -0.60 -26.00
C GLY A 149 -16.70 -0.30 -24.94
N ALA A 150 -15.48 -0.73 -25.15
CA ALA A 150 -14.41 -0.49 -24.18
C ALA A 150 -14.02 1.00 -24.18
N VAL A 151 -14.41 1.71 -23.14
CA VAL A 151 -13.91 3.04 -22.85
C VAL A 151 -12.44 2.90 -22.49
N LYS A 152 -11.55 3.14 -23.43
CA LYS A 152 -10.10 3.26 -23.18
C LYS A 152 -9.83 4.53 -22.37
N GLY A 153 -10.11 4.49 -21.08
CA GLY A 153 -9.67 5.53 -20.15
C GLY A 153 -8.17 5.36 -19.90
N LYS A 154 -7.40 6.43 -20.02
CA LYS A 154 -6.07 6.47 -19.41
C LYS A 154 -6.31 6.51 -17.89
N HIS A 155 -5.86 5.50 -17.15
CA HIS A 155 -5.90 5.56 -15.69
C HIS A 155 -5.10 6.77 -15.21
N GLN A 156 -5.81 7.72 -14.63
CA GLN A 156 -5.16 8.74 -13.84
C GLN A 156 -4.84 8.09 -12.49
N GLY A 157 -3.57 8.06 -12.09
CA GLY A 157 -3.22 7.59 -10.76
C GLY A 157 -3.95 8.36 -9.67
N ILE A 158 -4.14 7.78 -8.50
CA ILE A 158 -4.84 8.42 -7.36
C ILE A 158 -4.31 9.83 -7.09
N GLN A 159 -3.03 10.07 -7.28
CA GLN A 159 -2.41 11.38 -7.07
C GLN A 159 -3.02 12.44 -7.99
N ALA A 160 -3.22 12.12 -9.26
CA ALA A 160 -3.83 13.07 -10.21
C ALA A 160 -5.29 13.39 -9.85
N ILE A 161 -6.04 12.40 -9.34
CA ILE A 161 -7.41 12.60 -8.85
C ILE A 161 -7.40 13.51 -7.61
N LEU A 162 -6.50 13.24 -6.66
CA LEU A 162 -6.33 14.05 -5.46
C LEU A 162 -5.91 15.49 -5.80
N ASP A 163 -4.96 15.66 -6.71
CA ASP A 163 -4.50 16.97 -7.17
C ASP A 163 -5.64 17.74 -7.80
N LYS A 164 -6.35 17.15 -8.76
CA LYS A 164 -7.51 17.77 -9.42
C LYS A 164 -8.59 18.17 -8.44
N ALA A 165 -8.97 17.30 -7.52
CA ALA A 165 -10.02 17.57 -6.53
C ALA A 165 -9.61 18.61 -5.48
N THR A 166 -8.32 18.71 -5.18
CA THR A 166 -7.79 19.62 -4.15
C THR A 166 -7.43 20.98 -4.76
N ASP A 167 -6.80 21.01 -5.94
CA ASP A 167 -6.32 22.24 -6.57
C ASP A 167 -7.47 23.11 -7.12
N SER A 168 -8.61 22.50 -7.47
CA SER A 168 -9.82 23.23 -7.85
C SER A 168 -10.40 24.07 -6.70
N ASN A 169 -9.92 23.87 -5.46
CA ASN A 169 -10.43 24.61 -4.31
C ASN A 169 -9.50 25.74 -3.86
N ASN A 170 -9.89 26.97 -4.17
CA ASN A 170 -9.15 28.19 -3.84
C ASN A 170 -9.21 28.57 -2.34
N ASN A 171 -10.06 27.92 -1.54
CA ASN A 171 -10.26 28.26 -0.13
C ASN A 171 -9.30 27.52 0.83
N LEU A 172 -8.52 26.58 0.31
CA LEU A 172 -7.53 25.82 1.08
C LEU A 172 -6.13 26.39 0.87
N ASP A 173 -5.37 26.51 1.92
CA ASP A 173 -3.95 26.81 1.80
C ASP A 173 -3.15 25.56 1.33
N THR A 174 -1.90 25.74 0.94
CA THR A 174 -1.07 24.65 0.41
C THR A 174 -0.84 23.56 1.45
N LYS A 175 -0.73 23.92 2.75
CA LYS A 175 -0.48 22.95 3.82
C LYS A 175 -1.72 22.06 4.05
N ASP A 176 -2.91 22.68 4.04
CA ASP A 176 -4.16 21.95 4.19
C ASP A 176 -4.39 21.01 3.01
N LYS A 177 -4.04 21.46 1.77
CA LYS A 177 -4.11 20.64 0.56
C LYS A 177 -3.22 19.40 0.67
N ASP A 178 -1.96 19.58 1.02
CA ASP A 178 -0.99 18.47 1.16
C ASP A 178 -1.39 17.54 2.31
N TRP A 179 -1.90 18.09 3.41
CA TRP A 179 -2.38 17.33 4.54
C TRP A 179 -3.59 16.45 4.17
N LEU A 180 -4.60 17.02 3.48
CA LEU A 180 -5.78 16.25 3.01
C LEU A 180 -5.39 15.10 2.10
N LYS A 181 -4.50 15.34 1.13
CA LYS A 181 -3.98 14.30 0.23
C LYS A 181 -3.31 13.16 1.01
N LYS A 182 -2.46 13.50 1.97
CA LYS A 182 -1.77 12.52 2.83
C LYS A 182 -2.76 11.73 3.69
N GLN A 183 -3.77 12.40 4.28
CA GLN A 183 -4.78 11.72 5.09
C GLN A 183 -5.65 10.77 4.26
N TYR A 184 -5.96 11.12 3.02
CA TYR A 184 -6.69 10.23 2.13
C TYR A 184 -5.89 8.95 1.80
N VAL A 185 -4.59 9.08 1.58
CA VAL A 185 -3.70 7.91 1.41
C VAL A 185 -3.66 7.06 2.68
N ASN A 186 -3.54 7.68 3.86
CA ASN A 186 -3.58 6.98 5.15
C ASN A 186 -4.93 6.26 5.37
N PHE A 187 -6.04 6.90 4.99
CA PHE A 187 -7.37 6.29 5.03
C PHE A 187 -7.41 5.02 4.19
N ILE A 188 -7.03 5.08 2.92
CA ILE A 188 -7.08 3.91 2.04
C ILE A 188 -6.15 2.79 2.52
N GLN A 189 -4.97 3.11 3.04
CA GLN A 189 -4.01 2.12 3.54
C GLN A 189 -4.40 1.49 4.88
N SER A 190 -5.38 2.05 5.58
CA SER A 190 -5.82 1.55 6.89
C SER A 190 -6.47 0.17 6.80
N ASN A 191 -6.18 -0.71 7.77
CA ASN A 191 -6.83 -2.01 7.95
C ASN A 191 -8.11 -1.94 8.81
N ASP A 192 -8.69 -0.76 8.95
CA ASP A 192 -9.92 -0.54 9.68
C ASP A 192 -11.13 -1.17 8.95
N THR A 193 -12.00 -1.83 9.68
CA THR A 193 -13.21 -2.46 9.14
C THR A 193 -14.21 -1.46 8.56
N ASP A 194 -14.32 -0.26 9.15
CA ASP A 194 -15.16 0.81 8.61
C ASP A 194 -14.61 1.31 7.26
N VAL A 195 -13.27 1.41 7.12
CA VAL A 195 -12.62 1.74 5.84
C VAL A 195 -12.93 0.70 4.78
N SER A 196 -12.76 -0.58 5.10
CA SER A 196 -13.08 -1.66 4.17
C SER A 196 -14.53 -1.63 3.72
N SER A 197 -15.46 -1.40 4.66
CA SER A 197 -16.89 -1.33 4.37
C SER A 197 -17.25 -0.11 3.51
N ILE A 198 -16.68 1.05 3.77
CA ILE A 198 -16.91 2.27 2.98
C ILE A 198 -16.36 2.12 1.56
N LEU A 199 -15.14 1.60 1.39
CA LEU A 199 -14.57 1.34 0.07
C LEU A 199 -15.45 0.37 -0.73
N TRP A 200 -15.97 -0.67 -0.08
CA TRP A 200 -16.92 -1.59 -0.66
C TRP A 200 -18.22 -0.91 -1.14
N ASP A 201 -18.83 -0.10 -0.27
CA ASP A 201 -20.09 0.57 -0.57
C ASP A 201 -19.94 1.53 -1.78
N TYR A 202 -18.87 2.33 -1.81
CA TYR A 202 -18.58 3.21 -2.95
C TYR A 202 -18.23 2.43 -4.22
N GLY A 203 -17.35 1.43 -4.12
CA GLY A 203 -16.89 0.66 -5.26
C GLY A 203 -18.02 -0.08 -5.95
N THR A 204 -18.83 -0.82 -5.19
CA THR A 204 -19.97 -1.57 -5.74
C THR A 204 -21.07 -0.66 -6.29
N SER A 205 -21.29 0.50 -5.67
CA SER A 205 -22.25 1.48 -6.16
C SER A 205 -21.80 2.12 -7.48
N CYS A 206 -20.54 2.53 -7.57
CA CYS A 206 -19.97 3.08 -8.81
C CYS A 206 -19.93 2.02 -9.93
N PHE A 207 -19.57 0.78 -9.62
CA PHE A 207 -19.64 -0.32 -10.58
C PHE A 207 -21.05 -0.56 -11.09
N SER A 208 -22.06 -0.58 -10.21
CA SER A 208 -23.46 -0.73 -10.58
C SER A 208 -23.92 0.41 -11.53
N SER A 209 -23.56 1.64 -11.23
CA SER A 209 -23.89 2.82 -12.07
C SER A 209 -23.19 2.72 -13.43
N SER A 210 -21.91 2.37 -13.45
CA SER A 210 -21.14 2.20 -14.69
C SER A 210 -21.69 1.05 -15.55
N LEU A 211 -22.17 -0.03 -14.94
CA LEU A 211 -22.80 -1.15 -15.63
C LEU A 211 -24.10 -0.73 -16.36
N ILE A 212 -24.88 0.17 -15.76
CA ILE A 212 -26.07 0.73 -16.37
C ILE A 212 -25.72 1.65 -17.55
N ILE A 213 -24.74 2.53 -17.36
CA ILE A 213 -24.29 3.52 -18.36
C ILE A 213 -23.66 2.86 -19.57
N ALA A 214 -22.85 1.83 -19.37
CA ALA A 214 -22.12 1.15 -20.44
C ALA A 214 -23.05 0.55 -21.51
N ASN A 215 -24.36 0.49 -21.24
CA ASN A 215 -25.39 0.04 -22.18
C ASN A 215 -24.99 -1.27 -22.90
N ILE A 216 -24.40 -2.19 -22.11
CA ILE A 216 -23.98 -3.48 -22.63
C ILE A 216 -25.18 -4.14 -23.26
N SER A 217 -25.18 -4.25 -24.57
CA SER A 217 -26.32 -4.70 -25.37
C SER A 217 -26.58 -6.20 -25.25
N ALA A 218 -25.70 -6.93 -24.59
CA ALA A 218 -25.89 -8.33 -24.24
C ALA A 218 -26.48 -8.45 -22.83
N ASP A 219 -27.39 -9.39 -22.62
CA ASP A 219 -27.84 -9.78 -21.29
C ASP A 219 -26.60 -10.15 -20.48
N PRO A 220 -26.38 -9.46 -19.37
CA PRO A 220 -25.08 -9.48 -18.77
C PRO A 220 -24.88 -10.78 -18.02
N ILE A 221 -23.61 -11.06 -17.84
CA ILE A 221 -23.06 -12.15 -17.08
C ILE A 221 -23.80 -12.29 -15.74
N SER A 222 -24.34 -13.47 -15.52
CA SER A 222 -24.92 -13.88 -14.24
C SER A 222 -23.89 -14.68 -13.45
N VAL A 223 -23.96 -14.66 -12.12
CA VAL A 223 -23.16 -15.57 -11.28
C VAL A 223 -23.39 -17.04 -11.65
N ASP A 224 -24.59 -17.40 -12.15
CA ASP A 224 -24.85 -18.73 -12.64
C ASP A 224 -23.95 -19.18 -13.80
N GLU A 225 -23.36 -18.23 -14.53
CA GLU A 225 -22.36 -18.55 -15.56
C GLU A 225 -21.06 -19.07 -14.95
N PHE A 226 -20.73 -18.65 -13.74
CA PHE A 226 -19.55 -19.13 -13.02
C PHE A 226 -19.78 -20.44 -12.28
N LYS A 227 -21.04 -20.83 -12.02
CA LYS A 227 -21.36 -22.10 -11.35
C LYS A 227 -20.90 -23.31 -12.16
N ASN A 228 -20.29 -24.27 -11.46
CA ASN A 228 -19.74 -25.49 -12.03
C ASN A 228 -18.71 -25.24 -13.15
N SER A 229 -17.94 -24.17 -13.06
CA SER A 229 -16.93 -23.83 -14.05
C SER A 229 -15.52 -24.22 -13.59
N LYS A 230 -14.59 -24.25 -14.53
CA LYS A 230 -13.16 -24.31 -14.25
C LYS A 230 -12.59 -22.90 -14.23
N CYS A 231 -11.84 -22.58 -13.17
CA CYS A 231 -11.09 -21.33 -13.06
C CYS A 231 -9.61 -21.60 -13.35
N ILE A 232 -9.14 -21.16 -14.50
CA ILE A 232 -7.75 -21.30 -14.91
C ILE A 232 -6.95 -20.18 -14.25
N LEU A 233 -6.03 -20.55 -13.36
CA LEU A 233 -5.21 -19.60 -12.62
C LEU A 233 -3.96 -19.23 -13.44
N ASP A 234 -3.78 -17.95 -13.65
CA ASP A 234 -2.57 -17.40 -14.26
C ASP A 234 -1.40 -17.40 -13.25
N THR A 235 -0.18 -17.39 -13.74
CA THR A 235 1.06 -17.38 -12.94
C THR A 235 1.06 -16.25 -11.92
N ASN A 236 0.60 -15.05 -12.30
CA ASN A 236 0.55 -13.87 -11.43
C ASN A 236 -0.43 -14.01 -10.23
N ILE A 237 -1.38 -14.93 -10.33
CA ILE A 237 -2.27 -15.32 -9.23
C ILE A 237 -1.59 -16.36 -8.35
N LEU A 238 -0.99 -17.39 -8.96
CA LEU A 238 -0.36 -18.49 -8.23
C LEU A 238 0.83 -18.05 -7.38
N MET A 239 1.60 -17.06 -7.85
CA MET A 239 2.78 -16.58 -7.15
C MET A 239 2.47 -16.01 -5.75
N ASP A 240 1.30 -15.44 -5.54
CA ASP A 240 0.95 -14.77 -4.29
C ASP A 240 0.07 -15.62 -3.36
N LEU A 241 -0.41 -16.76 -3.83
CA LEU A 241 -1.46 -17.54 -3.15
C LEU A 241 -1.10 -18.05 -1.76
N ASN A 242 0.18 -18.32 -1.45
CA ASN A 242 0.56 -18.97 -0.19
C ASN A 242 1.65 -18.20 0.57
N LEU A 243 1.62 -16.90 0.45
CA LEU A 243 2.57 -16.07 1.17
C LEU A 243 1.84 -15.40 2.34
N GLU A 244 2.31 -15.61 3.57
CA GLU A 244 1.69 -15.07 4.79
C GLU A 244 1.61 -13.55 4.78
N THR A 245 2.55 -12.90 4.12
CA THR A 245 2.60 -11.45 3.96
C THR A 245 2.00 -10.97 2.65
N SER A 246 1.46 -11.87 1.83
CA SER A 246 0.73 -11.46 0.64
C SER A 246 -0.47 -10.63 1.04
N ARG A 247 -0.57 -9.46 0.44
CA ARG A 247 -1.75 -8.59 0.61
C ARG A 247 -3.03 -9.25 0.10
N PHE A 248 -2.92 -10.32 -0.69
CA PHE A 248 -4.03 -11.10 -1.21
C PHE A 248 -4.39 -12.31 -0.35
N LYS A 249 -3.68 -12.59 0.75
CA LYS A 249 -3.92 -13.78 1.57
C LYS A 249 -5.38 -13.87 2.03
N GLU A 250 -5.88 -12.83 2.69
CA GLU A 250 -7.29 -12.77 3.12
C GLU A 250 -8.25 -12.82 1.94
N SER A 251 -7.83 -12.27 0.80
CA SER A 251 -8.55 -12.29 -0.46
C SER A 251 -8.75 -13.71 -0.99
N PHE A 252 -7.72 -14.53 -0.91
CA PHE A 252 -7.78 -15.91 -1.39
C PHE A 252 -8.54 -16.83 -0.44
N GLU A 253 -8.45 -16.62 0.87
CA GLU A 253 -9.25 -17.35 1.85
C GLU A 253 -10.76 -17.09 1.64
N SER A 254 -11.14 -15.85 1.35
CA SER A 254 -12.53 -15.52 1.00
C SER A 254 -12.93 -16.09 -0.36
N MET A 255 -12.05 -16.11 -1.35
CA MET A 255 -12.28 -16.69 -2.66
C MET A 255 -12.46 -18.21 -2.60
N GLU A 256 -11.80 -18.89 -1.65
CA GLU A 256 -12.00 -20.32 -1.40
C GLU A 256 -13.46 -20.63 -1.10
N ASN A 257 -14.07 -19.88 -0.20
CA ASN A 257 -15.48 -20.04 0.12
C ASN A 257 -16.39 -19.79 -1.08
N ILE A 258 -16.05 -18.81 -1.92
CA ILE A 258 -16.77 -18.52 -3.16
C ILE A 258 -16.67 -19.72 -4.14
N PHE A 259 -15.46 -20.23 -4.34
CA PHE A 259 -15.23 -21.35 -5.25
C PHE A 259 -15.96 -22.60 -4.78
N ILE A 260 -15.96 -22.89 -3.49
CA ILE A 260 -16.73 -24.00 -2.93
C ILE A 260 -18.24 -23.81 -3.15
N ASN A 261 -18.77 -22.63 -2.80
CA ASN A 261 -20.20 -22.34 -2.91
C ASN A 261 -20.74 -22.37 -4.34
N LEU A 262 -19.89 -21.94 -5.31
CA LEU A 262 -20.25 -21.96 -6.74
C LEU A 262 -19.78 -23.22 -7.46
N SER A 263 -19.16 -24.17 -6.75
CA SER A 263 -18.56 -25.38 -7.34
C SER A 263 -17.57 -25.03 -8.47
N ILE A 264 -16.79 -23.96 -8.29
CA ILE A 264 -15.74 -23.57 -9.22
C ILE A 264 -14.50 -24.41 -8.91
N SER A 265 -13.94 -25.07 -9.93
CA SER A 265 -12.73 -25.89 -9.82
C SER A 265 -11.51 -25.10 -10.26
N PRO A 266 -10.62 -24.68 -9.35
CA PRO A 266 -9.38 -23.99 -9.73
C PRO A 266 -8.38 -24.98 -10.35
N ILE A 267 -7.86 -24.61 -11.52
CA ILE A 267 -6.91 -25.42 -12.29
C ILE A 267 -5.75 -24.55 -12.80
N TYR A 268 -4.67 -25.16 -13.21
CA TYR A 268 -3.58 -24.53 -13.97
C TYR A 268 -3.08 -25.45 -15.07
N PHE A 269 -2.43 -24.88 -16.08
CA PHE A 269 -1.85 -25.63 -17.20
C PHE A 269 -0.36 -25.91 -16.98
N PHE A 270 0.20 -26.87 -17.73
CA PHE A 270 1.63 -27.17 -17.68
C PHE A 270 2.48 -25.91 -18.01
N ILE A 271 2.05 -25.07 -18.95
CA ILE A 271 2.74 -23.82 -19.29
C ILE A 271 2.81 -22.83 -18.10
N THR A 272 1.76 -22.79 -17.30
CA THR A 272 1.72 -21.96 -16.07
C THR A 272 2.67 -22.50 -15.01
N ARG A 273 2.76 -23.84 -14.86
CA ARG A 273 3.76 -24.47 -13.99
C ARG A 273 5.17 -24.11 -14.43
N ASP A 274 5.45 -24.21 -15.73
CA ASP A 274 6.79 -23.95 -16.28
C ASP A 274 7.17 -22.47 -16.15
N GLU A 275 6.23 -21.56 -16.36
CA GLU A 275 6.45 -20.12 -16.15
C GLU A 275 6.64 -19.81 -14.67
N PHE A 276 5.84 -20.41 -13.78
CA PHE A 276 6.01 -20.26 -12.34
C PHE A 276 7.40 -20.68 -11.89
N ALA A 277 7.85 -21.87 -12.27
CA ALA A 277 9.18 -22.36 -11.92
C ALA A 277 10.30 -21.43 -12.41
N LYS A 278 10.20 -20.92 -13.65
CA LYS A 278 11.16 -19.95 -14.19
C LYS A 278 11.12 -18.62 -13.44
N SER A 279 9.92 -18.11 -13.14
CA SER A 279 9.74 -16.84 -12.42
C SER A 279 10.26 -16.94 -11.00
N MET A 280 9.98 -18.05 -10.29
CA MET A 280 10.50 -18.30 -8.96
C MET A 280 12.02 -18.47 -8.94
N GLY A 281 12.60 -19.19 -9.92
CA GLY A 281 14.04 -19.33 -10.06
C GLY A 281 14.74 -17.99 -10.31
N HIS A 282 14.14 -17.12 -11.14
CA HIS A 282 14.62 -15.76 -11.36
C HIS A 282 14.53 -14.91 -10.08
N LYS A 283 13.39 -14.96 -9.40
CA LYS A 283 13.15 -14.26 -8.13
C LYS A 283 14.16 -14.70 -7.05
N LYS A 284 14.38 -16.03 -6.91
CA LYS A 284 15.42 -16.59 -6.02
C LYS A 284 16.78 -15.95 -6.32
N LYS A 285 17.22 -15.98 -7.58
CA LYS A 285 18.54 -15.45 -7.99
C LYS A 285 18.70 -13.96 -7.64
N ILE A 286 17.70 -13.15 -7.96
CA ILE A 286 17.71 -11.71 -7.65
C ILE A 286 17.74 -11.48 -6.14
N THR A 287 16.89 -12.18 -5.39
CA THR A 287 16.78 -12.00 -3.95
C THR A 287 18.08 -12.39 -3.24
N LEU A 288 18.69 -13.53 -3.58
CA LEU A 288 19.95 -13.94 -2.99
C LEU A 288 21.08 -12.92 -3.22
N ARG A 289 21.16 -12.38 -4.44
CA ARG A 289 22.10 -11.30 -4.76
C ARG A 289 21.88 -10.05 -3.91
N VAL A 290 20.64 -9.62 -3.77
CA VAL A 290 20.27 -8.43 -2.99
C VAL A 290 20.56 -8.62 -1.51
N ILE A 291 20.29 -9.81 -0.95
CA ILE A 291 20.57 -10.12 0.46
C ILE A 291 22.06 -10.12 0.77
N GLN A 292 22.90 -10.53 -0.18
CA GLN A 292 24.35 -10.50 -0.01
C GLN A 292 24.93 -9.07 0.04
N GLU A 293 24.34 -8.15 -0.69
CA GLU A 293 24.88 -6.81 -0.90
C GLU A 293 24.25 -5.73 0.02
N TYR A 294 22.99 -5.89 0.42
CA TYR A 294 22.28 -4.87 1.17
C TYR A 294 22.03 -5.25 2.64
N SER A 295 22.00 -4.24 3.50
CA SER A 295 21.67 -4.43 4.92
C SER A 295 20.23 -4.90 5.11
N LYS A 296 20.00 -5.66 6.21
CA LYS A 296 18.66 -6.12 6.61
C LYS A 296 17.64 -4.95 6.71
N LYS A 297 18.10 -3.75 7.11
CA LYS A 297 17.25 -2.54 7.18
C LYS A 297 16.68 -2.15 5.82
N VAL A 298 17.48 -2.23 4.75
CA VAL A 298 17.03 -1.94 3.37
C VAL A 298 16.08 -3.03 2.89
N ILE A 299 16.47 -4.29 3.07
CA ILE A 299 15.71 -5.46 2.60
C ILE A 299 14.32 -5.51 3.23
N SER A 300 14.20 -5.23 4.55
CA SER A 300 12.91 -5.24 5.25
C SER A 300 11.96 -4.11 4.86
N LYS A 301 12.42 -3.15 4.07
CA LYS A 301 11.59 -2.05 3.54
C LYS A 301 11.10 -2.28 2.11
N THR A 302 11.51 -3.39 1.47
CA THR A 302 10.97 -3.77 0.16
C THR A 302 9.49 -4.12 0.27
N ASP A 303 8.71 -3.74 -0.72
CA ASP A 303 7.33 -4.19 -0.88
C ASP A 303 7.30 -5.50 -1.65
N ASP A 304 7.91 -6.53 -1.07
CA ASP A 304 8.08 -7.84 -1.67
C ASP A 304 7.51 -8.93 -0.75
N PRO A 305 6.39 -9.56 -1.12
CA PRO A 305 5.74 -10.56 -0.26
C PRO A 305 6.61 -11.80 -0.03
N PHE A 306 7.49 -12.17 -0.96
CA PHE A 306 8.41 -13.30 -0.77
C PHE A 306 9.45 -12.99 0.29
N ILE A 307 10.08 -11.82 0.20
CA ILE A 307 11.06 -11.39 1.19
C ILE A 307 10.40 -11.22 2.56
N ASN A 308 9.26 -10.55 2.61
CA ASN A 308 8.56 -10.29 3.86
C ASN A 308 8.10 -11.59 4.53
N THR A 309 7.58 -12.56 3.76
CA THR A 309 7.25 -13.89 4.26
C THR A 309 8.49 -14.64 4.77
N ALA A 310 9.60 -14.62 4.02
CA ALA A 310 10.83 -15.24 4.45
C ALA A 310 11.36 -14.64 5.77
N LEU A 311 11.37 -13.31 5.88
CA LEU A 311 11.77 -12.60 7.11
C LEU A 311 10.84 -12.94 8.29
N GLN A 312 9.53 -13.04 8.06
CA GLN A 312 8.55 -13.42 9.08
C GLN A 312 8.75 -14.86 9.55
N ARG A 313 9.17 -15.77 8.65
CA ARG A 313 9.56 -17.15 8.98
C ARG A 313 10.94 -17.27 9.65
N GLY A 314 11.60 -16.14 9.90
CA GLY A 314 12.89 -16.08 10.57
C GLY A 314 14.11 -16.31 9.67
N CYS A 315 13.97 -16.22 8.34
CA CYS A 315 15.12 -16.29 7.44
C CYS A 315 16.04 -15.08 7.68
N VAL A 316 17.32 -15.34 7.94
CA VAL A 316 18.32 -14.31 8.24
C VAL A 316 19.52 -14.43 7.31
N THR A 317 19.94 -15.67 7.01
CA THR A 317 21.11 -15.96 6.17
C THR A 317 20.70 -16.22 4.72
N THR A 318 21.68 -16.12 3.82
CA THR A 318 21.49 -16.46 2.39
C THR A 318 20.98 -17.90 2.23
N GLU A 319 21.48 -18.83 3.04
CA GLU A 319 21.09 -20.24 3.02
C GLU A 319 19.65 -20.44 3.49
N ASP A 320 19.15 -19.62 4.43
CA ASP A 320 17.75 -19.65 4.86
C ASP A 320 16.81 -19.23 3.73
N PHE A 321 17.17 -18.13 3.05
CA PHE A 321 16.41 -17.66 1.89
C PHE A 321 16.47 -18.66 0.74
N GLU A 322 17.62 -19.27 0.50
CA GLU A 322 17.76 -20.30 -0.52
C GLU A 322 16.82 -21.48 -0.25
N ARG A 323 16.82 -22.03 0.97
CA ARG A 323 15.92 -23.10 1.39
C ARG A 323 14.44 -22.70 1.30
N PHE A 324 14.12 -21.45 1.66
CA PHE A 324 12.76 -20.91 1.52
C PHE A 324 12.29 -20.96 0.06
N PHE A 325 13.09 -20.43 -0.87
CA PHE A 325 12.75 -20.46 -2.29
C PHE A 325 12.70 -21.86 -2.88
N ASP A 326 13.59 -22.77 -2.45
CA ASP A 326 13.57 -24.16 -2.92
C ASP A 326 12.28 -24.90 -2.53
N GLN A 327 11.71 -24.58 -1.36
CA GLN A 327 10.39 -25.08 -0.99
C GLN A 327 9.28 -24.57 -1.87
N LEU A 328 9.40 -23.36 -2.43
CA LEU A 328 8.41 -22.76 -3.32
C LEU A 328 8.55 -23.23 -4.78
N LEU A 329 9.71 -23.75 -5.19
CA LEU A 329 9.92 -24.30 -6.53
C LEU A 329 9.13 -25.58 -6.79
N ASP A 330 8.79 -26.35 -5.76
CA ASP A 330 7.99 -27.56 -5.87
C ASP A 330 6.48 -27.24 -5.89
N ILE A 331 5.99 -26.82 -7.06
CA ILE A 331 4.61 -26.39 -7.26
C ILE A 331 3.58 -27.46 -6.85
N PRO A 332 3.70 -28.76 -7.23
CA PRO A 332 2.74 -29.77 -6.82
C PRO A 332 2.60 -29.86 -5.29
N LYS A 333 3.70 -29.80 -4.57
CA LYS A 333 3.72 -29.81 -3.11
C LYS A 333 3.21 -28.50 -2.53
N TYR A 334 3.56 -27.41 -3.17
CA TYR A 334 3.13 -26.06 -2.81
C TYR A 334 1.63 -25.88 -2.96
N LEU A 335 1.07 -26.27 -4.11
CA LEU A 335 -0.35 -26.12 -4.42
C LEU A 335 -1.25 -27.23 -3.85
N SER A 336 -0.70 -28.39 -3.50
CA SER A 336 -1.48 -29.51 -2.92
C SER A 336 -2.13 -29.17 -1.58
N LYS A 337 -1.67 -28.14 -0.91
CA LYS A 337 -2.23 -27.64 0.36
C LYS A 337 -3.28 -26.54 0.17
N LEU A 338 -3.48 -26.08 -1.07
CA LEU A 338 -4.32 -24.93 -1.39
C LEU A 338 -5.52 -25.36 -2.21
N LEU A 339 -6.75 -25.02 -1.77
CA LEU A 339 -7.97 -24.94 -2.58
C LEU A 339 -8.25 -26.13 -3.52
N GLY A 340 -7.58 -27.28 -3.37
CA GLY A 340 -7.70 -28.38 -4.32
C GLY A 340 -7.22 -28.04 -5.74
N ILE A 341 -6.34 -27.05 -5.88
CA ILE A 341 -5.80 -26.63 -7.18
C ILE A 341 -5.04 -27.78 -7.83
N LYS A 342 -5.38 -28.10 -9.07
CA LYS A 342 -4.80 -29.24 -9.81
C LYS A 342 -4.28 -28.80 -11.17
N GLN A 343 -3.18 -29.44 -11.60
CA GLN A 343 -2.81 -29.40 -13.01
C GLN A 343 -3.89 -30.09 -13.84
N TYR A 344 -4.29 -29.45 -14.91
CA TYR A 344 -5.27 -30.00 -15.83
C TYR A 344 -4.56 -30.52 -17.06
N ASP A 345 -4.46 -31.84 -17.15
CA ASP A 345 -3.69 -32.58 -18.14
C ASP A 345 -4.62 -33.31 -19.11
N LEU A 346 -4.64 -32.91 -20.37
CA LEU A 346 -5.25 -33.58 -21.49
C LEU A 346 -4.32 -33.41 -22.71
N LEU A 347 -4.05 -34.49 -23.45
CA LEU A 347 -3.18 -34.46 -24.64
C LEU A 347 -3.66 -33.43 -25.68
N GLU A 348 -4.95 -33.44 -25.97
CA GLU A 348 -5.58 -32.53 -26.92
C GLU A 348 -5.51 -31.06 -26.49
N LEU A 349 -5.54 -30.80 -25.16
CA LEU A 349 -5.33 -29.47 -24.60
C LEU A 349 -3.89 -29.00 -24.80
N ASP A 350 -2.90 -29.85 -24.60
CA ASP A 350 -1.49 -29.54 -24.82
C ASP A 350 -1.23 -29.16 -26.27
N ASP A 351 -1.88 -29.83 -27.22
CA ASP A 351 -1.79 -29.50 -28.65
C ASP A 351 -2.48 -28.17 -28.95
N ALA A 352 -3.66 -27.92 -28.38
CA ALA A 352 -4.33 -26.61 -28.52
C ALA A 352 -3.50 -25.45 -27.94
N ILE A 353 -2.84 -25.65 -26.80
CA ILE A 353 -1.93 -24.68 -26.20
C ILE A 353 -0.75 -24.40 -27.14
N LYS A 354 -0.09 -25.44 -27.66
CA LYS A 354 1.03 -25.31 -28.60
C LYS A 354 0.64 -24.60 -29.90
N GLU A 355 -0.55 -24.87 -30.43
CA GLU A 355 -1.09 -24.17 -31.58
C GLU A 355 -1.38 -22.69 -31.26
N GLY A 356 -1.93 -22.39 -30.09
CA GLY A 356 -2.10 -21.02 -29.61
C GLY A 356 -0.77 -20.25 -29.54
N GLN A 357 0.30 -20.90 -29.07
CA GLN A 357 1.66 -20.33 -29.02
C GLN A 357 2.26 -20.06 -30.41
N LYS A 358 1.75 -20.68 -31.47
CA LYS A 358 2.14 -20.40 -32.87
C LYS A 358 1.23 -19.36 -33.55
N ASN A 359 0.12 -19.00 -32.93
CA ASN A 359 -0.85 -18.08 -33.50
C ASN A 359 -0.33 -16.63 -33.45
N LYS A 360 0.18 -16.17 -34.58
CA LYS A 360 0.77 -14.82 -34.71
C LYS A 360 -0.23 -13.70 -34.45
N GLU A 361 -1.47 -13.85 -34.91
CA GLU A 361 -2.54 -12.85 -34.71
C GLU A 361 -2.87 -12.69 -33.21
N LEU A 362 -2.98 -13.79 -32.48
CA LEU A 362 -3.22 -13.76 -31.03
C LEU A 362 -2.05 -13.11 -30.28
N MET A 363 -0.81 -13.51 -30.63
CA MET A 363 0.40 -12.92 -30.04
C MET A 363 0.50 -11.42 -30.33
N GLU A 364 0.18 -10.99 -31.54
CA GLU A 364 0.19 -9.57 -31.90
C GLU A 364 -0.85 -8.78 -31.11
N ARG A 365 -2.07 -9.32 -30.92
CA ARG A 365 -3.10 -8.70 -30.09
C ARG A 365 -2.63 -8.53 -28.64
N ILE A 366 -2.06 -9.58 -28.03
CA ILE A 366 -1.52 -9.52 -26.67
C ILE A 366 -0.42 -8.48 -26.57
N ASN A 367 0.51 -8.47 -27.53
CA ASN A 367 1.62 -7.52 -27.53
C ASN A 367 1.14 -6.07 -27.71
N ASN A 368 0.17 -5.84 -28.59
CA ASN A 368 -0.44 -4.52 -28.80
C ASN A 368 -1.16 -4.02 -27.56
N ALA A 369 -1.92 -4.89 -26.88
CA ALA A 369 -2.56 -4.59 -25.60
C ALA A 369 -1.51 -4.22 -24.54
N TYR A 370 -0.43 -4.99 -24.44
CA TYR A 370 0.67 -4.71 -23.51
C TYR A 370 1.37 -3.39 -23.83
N LYS A 371 1.69 -3.16 -25.11
CA LYS A 371 2.37 -1.95 -25.59
C LYS A 371 1.52 -0.69 -25.38
N SER A 372 0.20 -0.79 -25.51
CA SER A 372 -0.71 0.35 -25.27
C SER A 372 -0.67 0.86 -23.82
N LYS A 373 -0.43 -0.03 -22.86
CA LYS A 373 -0.38 0.30 -21.43
C LYS A 373 1.05 0.65 -20.95
N TRP A 374 2.03 -0.12 -21.39
CA TRP A 374 3.40 -0.06 -20.85
C TRP A 374 4.42 0.59 -21.79
N HIS A 375 4.00 1.03 -22.99
CA HIS A 375 4.85 1.64 -24.02
C HIS A 375 6.09 0.81 -24.43
N LYS A 376 6.08 -0.50 -24.15
CA LYS A 376 7.16 -1.44 -24.47
C LYS A 376 6.58 -2.77 -24.95
N GLU A 377 7.39 -3.57 -25.63
CA GLU A 377 6.98 -4.90 -26.07
C GLU A 377 7.01 -5.92 -24.93
N LYS A 378 6.08 -6.86 -25.00
CA LYS A 378 6.03 -7.97 -24.03
C LYS A 378 7.11 -9.00 -24.34
N GLY A 379 7.83 -9.47 -23.33
CA GLY A 379 8.88 -10.46 -23.50
C GLY A 379 8.34 -11.77 -24.14
N LYS A 380 9.09 -12.33 -25.10
CA LYS A 380 8.68 -13.48 -25.90
C LYS A 380 8.13 -14.65 -25.11
N ASN A 381 8.76 -15.03 -23.99
CA ASN A 381 8.31 -16.17 -23.17
C ASN A 381 6.96 -15.91 -22.52
N ARG A 382 6.73 -14.68 -21.99
CA ARG A 382 5.45 -14.26 -21.43
C ARG A 382 4.36 -14.21 -22.50
N LEU A 383 4.71 -13.73 -23.69
CA LEU A 383 3.79 -13.68 -24.83
C LEU A 383 3.32 -15.07 -25.24
N LEU A 384 4.24 -16.05 -25.30
CA LEU A 384 3.92 -17.44 -25.60
C LEU A 384 3.06 -18.08 -24.50
N HIS A 385 3.35 -17.80 -23.23
CA HIS A 385 2.54 -18.26 -22.11
C HIS A 385 1.10 -17.77 -22.23
N ASP A 386 0.89 -16.46 -22.40
CA ASP A 386 -0.43 -15.87 -22.46
C ASP A 386 -1.22 -16.35 -23.68
N ALA A 387 -0.58 -16.49 -24.83
CA ALA A 387 -1.22 -17.03 -26.03
C ALA A 387 -1.66 -18.48 -25.81
N GLY A 388 -0.84 -19.29 -25.16
CA GLY A 388 -1.18 -20.65 -24.77
C GLY A 388 -2.31 -20.72 -23.76
N LEU A 389 -2.29 -19.80 -22.76
CA LEU A 389 -3.32 -19.71 -21.71
C LEU A 389 -4.70 -19.42 -22.32
N ILE A 390 -4.80 -18.42 -23.21
CA ILE A 390 -6.06 -18.07 -23.90
C ILE A 390 -6.51 -19.22 -24.80
N ALA A 391 -5.63 -19.82 -25.58
CA ALA A 391 -5.99 -20.92 -26.48
C ALA A 391 -6.46 -22.17 -25.72
N GLY A 392 -5.80 -22.49 -24.60
CA GLY A 392 -6.22 -23.57 -23.71
C GLY A 392 -7.61 -23.34 -23.11
N ALA A 393 -7.89 -22.10 -22.68
CA ALA A 393 -9.22 -21.73 -22.19
C ALA A 393 -10.29 -21.86 -23.30
N GLU A 394 -10.00 -21.37 -24.51
CA GLU A 394 -10.89 -21.51 -25.66
C GLU A 394 -11.16 -22.98 -26.02
N PHE A 395 -10.18 -23.86 -25.87
CA PHE A 395 -10.33 -25.29 -26.08
C PHE A 395 -11.29 -25.91 -25.05
N ILE A 396 -11.10 -25.65 -23.76
CA ILE A 396 -11.95 -26.17 -22.70
C ILE A 396 -13.38 -25.66 -22.86
N ARG A 397 -13.59 -24.40 -23.25
CA ARG A 397 -14.91 -23.79 -23.45
C ARG A 397 -15.78 -24.47 -24.52
N ARG A 398 -15.20 -25.29 -25.37
CA ARG A 398 -16.01 -26.10 -26.31
C ARG A 398 -16.82 -27.20 -25.63
N GLN A 399 -16.42 -27.61 -24.43
CA GLN A 399 -17.03 -28.72 -23.69
C GLN A 399 -17.54 -28.32 -22.32
N GLU A 400 -16.85 -27.42 -21.64
CA GLU A 400 -17.12 -27.05 -20.24
C GLU A 400 -17.04 -25.54 -20.06
N LYS A 401 -17.75 -25.01 -19.05
CA LYS A 401 -17.62 -23.63 -18.65
C LYS A 401 -16.21 -23.39 -18.03
N CYS A 402 -15.46 -22.42 -18.54
CA CYS A 402 -14.21 -22.02 -17.91
C CYS A 402 -13.89 -20.56 -18.17
N PHE A 403 -13.03 -20.02 -17.30
CA PHE A 403 -12.50 -18.68 -17.41
C PHE A 403 -11.07 -18.63 -16.85
N ILE A 404 -10.30 -17.65 -17.32
CA ILE A 404 -8.97 -17.34 -16.80
C ILE A 404 -9.12 -16.28 -15.72
N LEU A 405 -8.51 -16.50 -14.55
CA LEU A 405 -8.33 -15.48 -13.53
C LEU A 405 -6.92 -14.92 -13.67
N SER A 406 -6.82 -13.65 -14.06
CA SER A 406 -5.54 -12.98 -14.30
C SER A 406 -5.56 -11.52 -13.85
N ARG A 407 -4.42 -11.03 -13.37
CA ARG A 407 -4.16 -9.59 -13.14
C ARG A 407 -3.55 -8.90 -14.35
N ASP A 408 -3.20 -9.67 -15.38
CA ASP A 408 -2.57 -9.11 -16.57
C ASP A 408 -3.60 -8.51 -17.52
N PHE A 409 -3.55 -7.20 -17.66
CA PHE A 409 -4.42 -6.46 -18.57
C PHE A 409 -4.32 -6.96 -20.02
N SER A 410 -3.11 -7.32 -20.48
CA SER A 410 -2.93 -7.76 -21.87
C SER A 410 -3.60 -9.10 -22.16
N VAL A 411 -3.70 -10.00 -21.18
CA VAL A 411 -4.45 -11.26 -21.28
C VAL A 411 -5.93 -10.96 -21.37
N LYS A 412 -6.45 -10.09 -20.49
CA LYS A 412 -7.88 -9.72 -20.46
C LYS A 412 -8.30 -9.04 -21.77
N ASP A 413 -7.57 -8.00 -22.20
CA ASP A 413 -7.89 -7.24 -23.42
C ASP A 413 -7.77 -8.08 -24.71
N ALA A 414 -6.76 -8.93 -24.81
CA ALA A 414 -6.64 -9.84 -25.95
C ALA A 414 -7.72 -10.92 -25.99
N ALA A 415 -8.21 -11.39 -24.84
CA ALA A 415 -9.27 -12.36 -24.73
C ALA A 415 -10.65 -11.79 -25.12
N LEU A 416 -10.93 -10.51 -24.86
CA LEU A 416 -12.19 -9.83 -25.22
C LEU A 416 -12.56 -10.01 -26.69
N GLY A 417 -11.59 -9.88 -27.61
CA GLY A 417 -11.82 -10.00 -29.04
C GLY A 417 -12.30 -11.38 -29.52
N LYS A 418 -12.29 -12.42 -28.66
CA LYS A 418 -12.68 -13.80 -28.97
C LYS A 418 -13.85 -14.32 -28.15
N SER A 419 -14.42 -13.51 -27.26
CA SER A 419 -15.57 -13.90 -26.47
C SER A 419 -16.81 -14.06 -27.36
N VAL A 420 -17.55 -15.13 -27.15
CA VAL A 420 -18.82 -15.37 -27.84
C VAL A 420 -19.91 -14.60 -27.12
N ARG A 421 -20.87 -14.08 -27.90
CA ARG A 421 -22.02 -13.34 -27.35
C ARG A 421 -22.80 -14.19 -26.36
N ASN A 422 -23.12 -13.67 -25.20
CA ASN A 422 -23.84 -14.30 -24.09
C ASN A 422 -23.06 -15.39 -23.33
N GLU A 423 -21.75 -15.50 -23.50
CA GLU A 423 -20.90 -16.35 -22.69
C GLU A 423 -20.12 -15.52 -21.64
N MET A 424 -19.70 -16.20 -20.58
CA MET A 424 -18.77 -15.67 -19.57
C MET A 424 -17.48 -15.19 -20.25
N PRO A 425 -16.84 -14.09 -19.82
CA PRO A 425 -15.55 -13.65 -20.34
C PRO A 425 -14.51 -14.76 -20.30
N ILE A 426 -13.64 -14.82 -21.31
CA ILE A 426 -12.54 -15.79 -21.31
C ILE A 426 -11.54 -15.48 -20.20
N ALA A 427 -11.28 -14.21 -19.95
CA ALA A 427 -10.39 -13.77 -18.88
C ALA A 427 -11.04 -12.64 -18.08
N ILE A 428 -10.89 -12.68 -16.76
CA ILE A 428 -11.48 -11.73 -15.83
C ILE A 428 -10.48 -11.40 -14.71
N GLY A 429 -10.54 -10.17 -14.20
CA GLY A 429 -9.81 -9.77 -12.99
C GLY A 429 -10.49 -10.26 -11.71
N LEU A 430 -9.73 -10.41 -10.65
CA LEU A 430 -10.26 -10.80 -9.34
C LEU A 430 -11.23 -9.76 -8.79
N ASP A 431 -10.90 -8.49 -8.94
CA ASP A 431 -11.72 -7.32 -8.59
C ASP A 431 -13.05 -7.29 -9.33
N THR A 432 -13.02 -7.53 -10.65
CA THR A 432 -14.23 -7.63 -11.47
C THR A 432 -15.10 -8.81 -11.04
N LEU A 433 -14.51 -9.99 -10.81
CA LEU A 433 -15.23 -11.17 -10.34
C LEU A 433 -15.95 -10.88 -9.02
N ILE A 434 -15.28 -10.24 -8.07
CA ILE A 434 -15.88 -9.90 -6.77
C ILE A 434 -17.02 -8.90 -6.92
N ASN A 435 -16.91 -7.90 -7.77
CA ASN A 435 -17.98 -6.94 -8.02
C ASN A 435 -19.21 -7.63 -8.66
N VAL A 436 -18.99 -8.55 -9.58
CA VAL A 436 -20.07 -9.37 -10.16
C VAL A 436 -20.79 -10.18 -9.08
N LEU A 437 -20.00 -10.84 -8.21
CA LEU A 437 -20.54 -11.64 -7.10
C LEU A 437 -21.28 -10.76 -6.07
N ALA A 438 -20.84 -9.55 -5.86
CA ALA A 438 -21.49 -8.61 -4.97
C ALA A 438 -22.89 -8.20 -5.43
N ILE A 439 -23.07 -7.93 -6.71
CA ILE A 439 -24.36 -7.51 -7.28
C ILE A 439 -25.30 -8.70 -7.40
N ASP A 440 -24.78 -9.84 -7.83
CA ASP A 440 -25.57 -11.05 -8.03
C ASP A 440 -25.48 -11.97 -6.81
N ASN A 441 -26.38 -11.85 -5.90
CA ASN A 441 -26.44 -12.71 -4.72
C ASN A 441 -26.80 -14.18 -5.01
N GLY A 442 -27.04 -14.59 -6.24
CA GLY A 442 -27.21 -15.97 -6.75
C GLY A 442 -27.81 -17.03 -5.82
N GLY A 443 -28.56 -16.63 -4.77
CA GLY A 443 -29.09 -17.54 -3.74
C GLY A 443 -28.04 -18.03 -2.73
N THR A 444 -26.86 -17.48 -2.71
CA THR A 444 -25.86 -17.76 -1.66
C THR A 444 -26.01 -16.77 -0.52
N ASP A 445 -26.09 -17.25 0.72
CA ASP A 445 -26.10 -16.47 1.96
C ASP A 445 -24.72 -15.79 2.23
N VAL A 446 -24.10 -15.26 1.20
CA VAL A 446 -22.78 -14.66 1.36
C VAL A 446 -22.93 -13.29 1.95
N ASP A 447 -22.49 -13.16 3.19
CA ASP A 447 -22.47 -11.90 3.92
C ASP A 447 -21.49 -10.91 3.25
N PRO A 448 -21.94 -9.71 2.85
CA PRO A 448 -21.07 -8.66 2.33
C PRO A 448 -19.86 -8.36 3.20
N THR A 449 -19.96 -8.56 4.52
CA THR A 449 -18.86 -8.36 5.47
C THR A 449 -17.64 -9.24 5.15
N ASN A 450 -17.84 -10.37 4.47
CA ASN A 450 -16.74 -11.25 4.04
C ASN A 450 -16.03 -10.74 2.80
N TYR A 451 -16.67 -9.92 1.97
CA TYR A 451 -16.07 -9.39 0.73
C TYR A 451 -15.43 -8.01 0.89
N ALA A 452 -15.92 -7.20 1.84
CA ALA A 452 -15.40 -5.85 2.03
C ALA A 452 -13.89 -5.81 2.35
N PRO A 453 -13.35 -6.66 3.24
CA PRO A 453 -11.90 -6.73 3.47
C PRO A 453 -11.12 -7.16 2.22
N LEU A 454 -11.64 -8.15 1.49
CA LEU A 454 -11.06 -8.61 0.24
C LEU A 454 -11.01 -7.50 -0.80
N PHE A 455 -12.13 -6.85 -1.05
CA PHE A 455 -12.23 -5.75 -1.99
C PHE A 455 -11.29 -4.60 -1.59
N ALA A 456 -11.28 -4.22 -0.32
CA ALA A 456 -10.39 -3.19 0.20
C ALA A 456 -8.91 -3.57 0.01
N SER A 457 -8.53 -4.83 0.19
CA SER A 457 -7.17 -5.31 -0.05
C SER A 457 -6.76 -5.14 -1.50
N ILE A 458 -7.65 -5.46 -2.45
CA ILE A 458 -7.39 -5.28 -3.89
C ILE A 458 -7.26 -3.79 -4.24
N ILE A 459 -8.18 -2.97 -3.73
CA ILE A 459 -8.13 -1.52 -3.96
C ILE A 459 -6.87 -0.89 -3.36
N LYS A 460 -6.47 -1.29 -2.17
CA LYS A 460 -5.21 -0.83 -1.54
C LYS A 460 -4.00 -1.10 -2.42
N LEU A 461 -3.97 -2.26 -3.08
CA LEU A 461 -2.87 -2.60 -4.00
C LEU A 461 -2.83 -1.72 -5.23
N ALA A 462 -4.00 -1.38 -5.78
CA ALA A 462 -4.12 -0.48 -6.90
C ALA A 462 -3.74 0.97 -6.56
N LEU A 463 -3.79 1.32 -5.27
CA LEU A 463 -3.67 2.69 -4.73
C LEU A 463 -2.39 2.97 -3.97
N ILE A 464 -1.50 2.00 -3.82
CA ILE A 464 -0.21 2.33 -3.21
C ILE A 464 0.42 3.40 -4.08
N PRO A 465 0.71 4.58 -3.51
CA PRO A 465 1.49 5.57 -4.22
C PRO A 465 2.81 4.89 -4.58
N GLU A 466 3.01 4.68 -5.86
CA GLU A 466 4.21 4.05 -6.42
C GLU A 466 5.49 4.78 -6.01
N HIS A 467 5.36 5.99 -5.44
CA HIS A 467 6.46 6.78 -4.88
C HIS A 467 7.00 6.27 -3.54
N ASP A 468 6.22 5.48 -2.79
CA ASP A 468 6.60 5.08 -1.44
C ASP A 468 7.04 3.63 -1.31
N VAL A 469 6.99 2.87 -2.39
CA VAL A 469 7.38 1.47 -2.41
C VAL A 469 8.52 1.21 -3.39
N PHE A 470 9.26 0.15 -3.16
CA PHE A 470 10.24 -0.39 -4.09
C PHE A 470 10.33 -1.91 -3.91
N LYS A 471 10.77 -2.59 -4.95
CA LYS A 471 10.85 -4.06 -5.00
C LYS A 471 12.29 -4.54 -4.96
N VAL A 472 12.46 -5.82 -4.76
CA VAL A 472 13.80 -6.44 -4.80
C VAL A 472 14.46 -6.31 -6.18
N GLU A 473 13.66 -6.28 -7.25
CA GLU A 473 14.12 -6.04 -8.61
C GLU A 473 14.77 -4.68 -8.77
N ASP A 474 14.22 -3.65 -8.10
CA ASP A 474 14.77 -2.29 -8.12
C ASP A 474 16.16 -2.25 -7.46
N LEU A 475 16.31 -2.92 -6.30
CA LEU A 475 17.60 -3.06 -5.63
C LEU A 475 18.61 -3.82 -6.50
N SER A 476 18.19 -4.92 -7.14
CA SER A 476 19.06 -5.66 -8.05
C SER A 476 19.53 -4.81 -9.23
N ARG A 477 18.63 -4.03 -9.80
CA ARG A 477 18.95 -3.12 -10.92
C ARG A 477 19.90 -2.00 -10.49
N MET A 478 19.75 -1.49 -9.28
CA MET A 478 20.71 -0.54 -8.73
C MET A 478 22.12 -1.12 -8.70
N LEU A 479 22.30 -2.40 -8.32
CA LEU A 479 23.57 -3.10 -8.34
C LEU A 479 24.12 -3.28 -9.75
N ASP A 480 23.26 -3.42 -10.76
CA ASP A 480 23.69 -3.54 -12.16
C ASP A 480 24.28 -2.24 -12.71
N VAL A 481 23.79 -1.08 -12.22
CA VAL A 481 24.29 0.24 -12.63
C VAL A 481 25.57 0.61 -11.86
N GLN A 482 25.63 0.32 -10.57
CA GLN A 482 26.77 0.66 -9.73
C GLN A 482 26.93 -0.27 -8.53
N SER A 483 27.98 -1.07 -8.52
CA SER A 483 28.24 -2.03 -7.44
C SER A 483 28.52 -1.38 -6.06
N GLN A 484 29.02 -0.14 -6.04
CA GLN A 484 29.36 0.60 -4.80
C GLN A 484 28.15 1.23 -4.10
N ILE A 485 26.94 0.96 -4.54
CA ILE A 485 25.71 1.51 -3.95
C ILE A 485 25.50 0.98 -2.53
N ALA A 486 25.86 -0.27 -2.29
CA ALA A 486 25.71 -0.91 -0.99
C ALA A 486 26.49 -0.17 0.13
N ASP A 487 27.48 0.65 -0.23
CA ASP A 487 28.27 1.44 0.69
C ASP A 487 27.56 2.74 1.16
N LEU A 488 26.43 3.08 0.54
CA LEU A 488 25.63 4.24 0.94
C LEU A 488 24.83 3.95 2.23
N PRO A 489 24.47 5.00 3.01
CA PRO A 489 23.55 4.86 4.12
C PRO A 489 22.20 4.28 3.69
N SER A 490 21.64 3.38 4.50
CA SER A 490 20.38 2.66 4.19
C SER A 490 19.24 3.59 3.74
N ASP A 491 19.10 4.76 4.38
CA ASP A 491 18.02 5.70 4.06
C ASP A 491 18.21 6.34 2.66
N LYS A 492 19.45 6.58 2.23
CA LYS A 492 19.74 7.04 0.86
C LYS A 492 19.45 5.96 -0.16
N ILE A 493 19.82 4.71 0.11
CA ILE A 493 19.51 3.56 -0.75
C ILE A 493 17.99 3.43 -0.92
N ILE A 494 17.24 3.48 0.17
CA ILE A 494 15.76 3.39 0.16
C ILE A 494 15.14 4.48 -0.71
N ASN A 495 15.60 5.73 -0.58
CA ASN A 495 15.07 6.85 -1.35
C ASN A 495 15.36 6.70 -2.85
N ILE A 496 16.58 6.29 -3.22
CA ILE A 496 16.94 6.04 -4.62
C ILE A 496 16.14 4.88 -5.19
N ALA A 497 15.92 3.80 -4.42
CA ALA A 497 15.12 2.66 -4.85
C ALA A 497 13.64 3.05 -5.10
N LYS A 498 13.07 3.89 -4.26
CA LYS A 498 11.71 4.43 -4.44
C LYS A 498 11.61 5.30 -5.68
N GLU A 499 12.56 6.20 -5.90
CA GLU A 499 12.63 7.04 -7.10
C GLU A 499 12.75 6.20 -8.36
N LEU A 500 13.61 5.17 -8.36
CA LEU A 500 13.75 4.23 -9.46
C LEU A 500 12.45 3.50 -9.77
N HIS A 501 11.78 2.98 -8.73
CA HIS A 501 10.51 2.29 -8.89
C HIS A 501 9.44 3.20 -9.53
N HIS A 502 9.31 4.41 -9.00
CA HIS A 502 8.39 5.42 -9.53
C HIS A 502 8.66 5.70 -11.02
N ASN A 503 9.90 5.95 -11.38
CA ASN A 503 10.29 6.25 -12.76
C ASN A 503 9.99 5.10 -13.74
N GLN A 504 10.10 3.86 -13.28
CA GLN A 504 9.70 2.69 -14.06
C GLN A 504 8.19 2.62 -14.28
N VAL A 505 7.41 2.96 -13.27
CA VAL A 505 5.96 2.92 -13.33
C VAL A 505 5.39 4.00 -14.25
N ILE A 506 5.95 5.20 -14.23
CA ILE A 506 5.57 6.27 -15.17
C ILE A 506 6.14 6.06 -16.59
N CYS A 507 6.75 4.89 -16.84
CA CYS A 507 7.26 4.47 -18.15
C CYS A 507 8.33 5.39 -18.76
N ILE A 508 9.23 5.92 -17.95
CA ILE A 508 10.42 6.62 -18.44
C ILE A 508 11.29 5.64 -19.25
N PRO A 509 11.88 6.07 -20.38
CA PRO A 509 12.79 5.24 -21.17
C PRO A 509 13.98 4.70 -20.37
N GLU A 510 14.43 3.50 -20.70
CA GLU A 510 15.47 2.77 -19.95
C GLU A 510 16.79 3.53 -19.84
N ASP A 511 17.21 4.16 -20.95
CA ASP A 511 18.45 4.94 -21.02
C ASP A 511 18.38 6.17 -20.11
N GLU A 512 17.20 6.79 -20.00
CA GLU A 512 16.95 7.93 -19.14
C GLU A 512 16.91 7.52 -17.68
N ILE A 513 16.30 6.38 -17.35
CA ILE A 513 16.33 5.80 -16.00
C ILE A 513 17.76 5.54 -15.55
N SER A 514 18.59 4.93 -16.39
CA SER A 514 20.00 4.65 -16.09
C SER A 514 20.81 5.93 -15.86
N LEU A 515 20.54 6.97 -16.64
CA LEU A 515 21.17 8.27 -16.48
C LEU A 515 20.73 8.97 -15.18
N GLN A 516 19.43 8.96 -14.88
CA GLN A 516 18.88 9.53 -13.64
C GLN A 516 19.44 8.79 -12.43
N LEU A 517 19.48 7.46 -12.45
CA LEU A 517 20.05 6.64 -11.40
C LEU A 517 21.51 7.03 -11.12
N THR A 518 22.31 7.18 -12.17
CA THR A 518 23.71 7.62 -12.04
C THR A 518 23.81 9.02 -11.40
N ARG A 519 22.94 9.95 -11.77
CA ARG A 519 22.88 11.30 -11.18
C ARG A 519 22.46 11.27 -9.71
N SER A 520 21.42 10.46 -9.35
CA SER A 520 20.96 10.30 -7.97
C SER A 520 22.07 9.74 -7.08
N PHE A 521 22.92 8.83 -7.60
CA PHE A 521 24.10 8.32 -6.90
C PHE A 521 25.16 9.37 -6.68
N GLN A 522 25.50 10.12 -7.74
CA GLN A 522 26.48 11.18 -7.65
C GLN A 522 26.04 12.24 -6.64
N SER A 523 24.77 12.63 -6.66
CA SER A 523 24.19 13.56 -5.69
C SER A 523 24.27 13.03 -4.26
N ALA A 524 23.86 11.78 -4.02
CA ALA A 524 23.93 11.16 -2.70
C ALA A 524 25.38 11.07 -2.17
N LYS A 525 26.35 10.78 -3.04
CA LYS A 525 27.76 10.73 -2.69
C LYS A 525 28.33 12.12 -2.34
N LEU A 526 27.95 13.16 -3.10
CA LEU A 526 28.34 14.53 -2.83
C LEU A 526 27.75 15.05 -1.52
N GLU A 527 26.48 14.75 -1.22
CA GLU A 527 25.85 15.08 0.05
C GLU A 527 26.57 14.39 1.21
N LEU A 528 26.91 13.12 1.10
CA LEU A 528 27.64 12.37 2.12
C LEU A 528 29.02 12.99 2.37
N GLN A 529 29.74 13.41 1.31
CA GLN A 529 31.01 14.10 1.43
C GLN A 529 30.83 15.45 2.13
N SER A 530 29.81 16.21 1.79
CA SER A 530 29.47 17.48 2.44
C SER A 530 29.19 17.33 3.93
N ASP A 531 28.42 16.29 4.30
CA ASP A 531 28.07 15.99 5.69
C ASP A 531 29.30 15.51 6.49
N LEU A 532 30.17 14.70 5.86
CA LEU A 532 31.46 14.32 6.44
C LEU A 532 32.39 15.55 6.68
N ASP A 533 32.43 16.47 5.73
CA ASP A 533 33.24 17.68 5.84
C ASP A 533 32.69 18.63 6.92
N LYS A 534 31.35 18.72 7.05
CA LYS A 534 30.72 19.44 8.16
C LYS A 534 31.05 18.81 9.50
N SER A 535 30.88 17.51 9.63
CA SER A 535 31.19 16.77 10.87
C SER A 535 32.69 16.90 11.24
N ARG A 536 33.58 16.82 10.24
CA ARG A 536 35.02 17.07 10.46
C ARG A 536 35.32 18.50 10.93
N LYS A 537 34.66 19.50 10.36
CA LYS A 537 34.79 20.91 10.79
C LYS A 537 34.27 21.10 12.21
N GLU A 538 33.12 20.52 12.55
CA GLU A 538 32.55 20.57 13.89
C GLU A 538 33.44 19.87 14.91
N ALA A 539 33.95 18.68 14.61
CA ALA A 539 34.92 17.98 15.47
C ALA A 539 36.24 18.75 15.65
N PHE A 540 36.71 19.40 14.57
CA PHE A 540 37.90 20.26 14.65
C PHE A 540 37.64 21.50 15.51
N PHE A 541 36.46 22.11 15.40
CA PHE A 541 36.06 23.27 16.20
C PHE A 541 35.94 22.89 17.69
N GLU A 542 35.29 21.77 18.01
CA GLU A 542 35.22 21.23 19.37
C GLU A 542 36.60 20.94 19.96
N LYS A 543 37.50 20.34 19.17
CA LYS A 543 38.86 20.08 19.61
C LYS A 543 39.60 21.36 19.90
N THR A 544 39.45 22.37 19.06
CA THR A 544 40.10 23.69 19.24
C THR A 544 39.55 24.44 20.47
N GLU A 545 38.25 24.36 20.73
CA GLU A 545 37.63 24.91 21.93
C GLU A 545 38.10 24.18 23.20
N LYS A 546 38.20 22.87 23.19
CA LYS A 546 38.74 22.07 24.28
C LYS A 546 40.23 22.46 24.58
N GLU A 547 41.04 22.62 23.54
CA GLU A 547 42.42 23.06 23.71
C GLU A 547 42.53 24.49 24.27
N LYS A 548 41.64 25.39 23.87
CA LYS A 548 41.56 26.76 24.46
C LYS A 548 41.11 26.68 25.92
N PHE A 549 40.15 25.87 26.25
CA PHE A 549 39.64 25.68 27.60
C PHE A 549 40.72 25.09 28.52
N ILE A 550 41.46 24.09 28.05
CA ILE A 550 42.60 23.52 28.78
C ILE A 550 43.66 24.58 29.03
N LYS A 551 44.07 25.37 28.03
CA LYS A 551 45.04 26.46 28.18
C LYS A 551 44.59 27.55 29.14
N LEU A 552 43.28 27.88 29.16
CA LEU A 552 42.69 28.84 30.11
C LEU A 552 42.67 28.27 31.54
N SER A 553 42.32 27.00 31.67
CA SER A 553 42.35 26.26 32.95
C SER A 553 43.76 26.18 33.52
N ASP A 554 44.76 25.86 32.68
CA ASP A 554 46.16 25.81 33.09
C ASP A 554 46.69 27.21 33.53
N LYS A 555 46.34 28.26 32.78
CA LYS A 555 46.68 29.63 33.16
C LYS A 555 45.99 30.07 34.46
N ALA A 556 44.72 29.71 34.66
CA ALA A 556 44.00 29.98 35.90
C ALA A 556 44.62 29.25 37.09
N THR A 557 44.97 27.96 36.86
CA THR A 557 45.63 27.14 37.89
C THR A 557 47.02 27.64 38.22
N GLN A 558 47.76 28.13 37.22
CA GLN A 558 49.07 28.74 37.42
C GLN A 558 48.93 30.05 38.15
N LYS A 559 48.00 30.94 37.80
CA LYS A 559 47.73 32.18 38.56
C LYS A 559 47.29 31.89 39.98
N LEU A 560 46.45 30.96 40.24
CA LEU A 560 46.04 30.51 41.57
C LEU A 560 47.26 29.97 42.36
N ARG A 561 48.16 29.22 41.72
CA ARG A 561 49.41 28.77 42.34
C ARG A 561 50.34 29.98 42.71
N GLU A 562 50.50 30.92 41.79
CA GLU A 562 51.32 32.10 42.01
C GLU A 562 50.71 32.99 43.10
N GLU A 563 49.42 33.25 43.11
CA GLU A 563 48.71 33.97 44.19
C GLU A 563 48.76 33.19 45.52
N TYR A 564 48.61 31.85 45.50
CA TYR A 564 48.65 31.05 46.71
C TYR A 564 50.06 30.96 47.29
N THR A 565 51.09 30.85 46.43
CA THR A 565 52.51 30.89 46.86
C THR A 565 52.97 32.31 47.34
N GLY A 566 52.40 33.33 46.69
CA GLY A 566 52.66 34.76 47.14
C GLY A 566 52.02 35.01 48.51
N THR A 567 50.70 34.63 48.67
CA THR A 567 49.99 34.83 49.94
C THR A 567 50.50 33.91 51.07
N LEU A 568 51.01 32.73 50.74
CA LEU A 568 51.67 31.90 51.74
C LEU A 568 53.01 32.44 52.21
N ARG A 569 53.77 33.01 51.28
CA ARG A 569 55.04 33.66 51.66
C ARG A 569 54.88 34.89 52.61
N ASP A 570 53.83 35.68 52.35
CA ASP A 570 53.51 36.86 53.16
C ASP A 570 52.83 36.55 54.52
N LYS A 571 52.21 35.37 54.67
CA LYS A 571 51.53 34.95 55.89
C LYS A 571 52.28 33.93 56.77
N TYR A 572 53.35 33.35 56.26
CA TYR A 572 54.13 32.35 57.03
C TYR A 572 54.95 32.97 58.19
N ASP A 573 55.13 34.30 58.23
CA ASP A 573 55.84 34.96 59.28
C ASP A 573 55.01 35.46 60.51
N GLY A 574 53.69 35.16 60.47
CA GLY A 574 52.86 35.71 61.57
C GLY A 574 51.75 34.95 62.22
N GLN A 575 51.25 33.82 61.76
CA GLN A 575 50.05 33.16 62.36
C GLN A 575 49.86 31.67 62.12
N LEU A 576 50.46 30.82 62.88
CA LEU A 576 50.34 29.38 62.84
C LEU A 576 49.10 28.78 63.57
N LYS A 577 48.17 29.59 64.02
CA LYS A 577 46.99 29.09 64.82
C LYS A 577 45.59 29.34 64.24
N ARG A 578 45.46 30.01 63.09
CA ARG A 578 44.11 30.31 62.52
C ARG A 578 43.72 29.54 61.20
N ASN A 579 44.65 28.77 60.64
CA ASN A 579 44.48 28.26 59.26
C ASN A 579 43.73 26.91 59.08
N HIS A 580 43.38 26.18 60.13
CA HIS A 580 42.62 24.93 60.02
C HIS A 580 41.15 25.16 59.57
N ILE A 581 40.56 26.32 59.83
CA ILE A 581 39.16 26.59 59.52
C ILE A 581 38.97 26.90 58.01
N LEU A 582 39.93 27.50 57.35
CA LEU A 582 39.81 27.90 55.91
C LEU A 582 39.91 26.71 54.97
N ILE A 583 40.69 25.69 55.34
CA ILE A 583 40.82 24.46 54.55
C ILE A 583 39.50 23.67 54.52
N PHE A 584 38.78 23.69 55.63
CA PHE A 584 37.45 23.03 55.73
C PHE A 584 36.35 23.76 54.93
N ALA A 585 36.52 25.00 54.52
CA ALA A 585 35.55 25.75 53.74
C ALA A 585 35.78 25.65 52.23
N VAL A 586 37.02 25.52 51.77
CA VAL A 586 37.35 25.51 50.33
C VAL A 586 37.13 24.14 49.69
N LEU A 587 37.43 23.05 50.40
CA LEU A 587 37.17 21.70 49.88
C LEU A 587 35.67 21.39 49.62
N PRO A 588 34.75 21.72 50.52
CA PRO A 588 33.31 21.55 50.26
C PRO A 588 32.83 22.39 49.09
N ALA A 589 33.33 23.63 48.93
CA ALA A 589 32.93 24.52 47.83
C ALA A 589 33.36 23.97 46.45
N ILE A 590 34.56 23.42 46.35
CA ILE A 590 35.04 22.76 45.11
C ILE A 590 34.21 21.51 44.83
N THR A 591 33.88 20.73 45.85
CA THR A 591 33.05 19.50 45.71
C THR A 591 31.66 19.85 45.24
N ILE A 592 31.06 20.93 45.73
CA ILE A 592 29.72 21.41 45.31
C ILE A 592 29.76 21.87 43.83
N ILE A 593 30.81 22.59 43.40
CA ILE A 593 30.92 23.02 42.00
C ILE A 593 31.07 21.83 41.07
N ILE A 594 31.93 20.87 41.42
CA ILE A 594 32.14 19.67 40.61
C ILE A 594 30.87 18.85 40.56
N THR A 595 30.13 18.69 41.68
CA THR A 595 28.86 17.98 41.72
C THR A 595 27.81 18.72 40.89
N GLY A 596 27.77 20.05 40.93
CA GLY A 596 26.88 20.87 40.11
C GLY A 596 27.14 20.69 38.61
N VAL A 597 28.40 20.65 38.21
CA VAL A 597 28.81 20.39 36.81
C VAL A 597 28.35 18.96 36.38
N ILE A 598 28.56 17.95 37.23
CA ILE A 598 28.13 16.56 36.96
C ILE A 598 26.60 16.49 36.81
N ILE A 599 25.84 17.19 37.70
CA ILE A 599 24.37 17.22 37.62
C ILE A 599 23.91 17.96 36.38
N TYR A 600 24.53 19.05 35.99
CA TYR A 600 24.23 19.82 34.78
C TYR A 600 24.41 18.96 33.52
N PHE A 601 25.52 18.24 33.39
CA PHE A 601 25.79 17.33 32.27
C PHE A 601 24.94 16.05 32.31
N ARG A 602 24.45 15.62 33.47
CA ARG A 602 23.54 14.50 33.60
C ARG A 602 22.15 14.79 33.00
N ASN A 603 21.73 16.05 32.98
CA ASN A 603 20.43 16.47 32.43
C ASN A 603 20.48 16.86 30.95
N SER A 604 21.66 16.99 30.33
CA SER A 604 21.80 17.28 28.91
C SER A 604 21.78 15.97 28.09
N GLN A 605 20.88 15.87 27.08
CA GLN A 605 20.62 14.65 26.32
C GLN A 605 21.71 14.23 25.30
N SER A 606 22.92 14.73 25.35
CA SER A 606 24.01 14.32 24.44
C SER A 606 24.82 13.16 25.05
N LEU A 607 24.51 11.96 24.62
CA LEU A 607 25.07 10.69 25.14
C LEU A 607 26.59 10.46 24.86
N THR A 608 27.18 11.19 23.92
CA THR A 608 28.52 10.87 23.39
C THR A 608 29.70 11.43 24.18
N LEU A 609 29.49 12.38 25.07
CA LEU A 609 30.55 13.04 25.85
C LEU A 609 30.47 12.80 27.36
N ARG A 610 29.46 12.02 27.80
CA ARG A 610 29.17 11.82 29.23
C ARG A 610 30.23 11.01 29.96
N ASP A 611 30.65 9.92 29.39
CA ASP A 611 31.56 8.96 30.06
C ASP A 611 33.02 9.51 30.18
N PRO A 612 33.58 10.17 29.16
CA PRO A 612 34.90 10.78 29.28
C PRO A 612 34.95 11.94 30.30
N ILE A 613 33.89 12.75 30.40
CA ILE A 613 33.85 13.89 31.35
C ILE A 613 33.69 13.39 32.78
N ILE A 614 32.85 12.38 33.02
CA ILE A 614 32.71 11.74 34.34
C ILE A 614 34.06 11.11 34.75
N GLY A 615 34.71 10.39 33.83
CA GLY A 615 36.06 9.84 34.07
C GLY A 615 37.09 10.88 34.41
N LEU A 616 37.07 12.02 33.71
CA LEU A 616 37.97 13.15 34.00
C LEU A 616 37.72 13.77 35.38
N CYS A 617 36.46 13.96 35.74
CA CYS A 617 36.07 14.50 37.06
C CYS A 617 36.49 13.56 38.21
N ILE A 618 36.32 12.26 38.04
CA ILE A 618 36.76 11.24 39.02
C ILE A 618 38.27 11.26 39.19
N ASN A 619 39.01 11.34 38.07
CA ASN A 619 40.47 11.41 38.13
C ASN A 619 40.99 12.69 38.80
N ILE A 620 40.35 13.83 38.56
CA ILE A 620 40.70 15.10 39.21
C ILE A 620 40.43 15.02 40.73
N ILE A 621 39.29 14.42 41.14
CA ILE A 621 38.97 14.25 42.57
C ILE A 621 39.96 13.28 43.21
N ALA A 622 40.29 12.15 42.56
CA ALA A 622 41.28 11.20 43.07
C ALA A 622 42.66 11.83 43.22
N TRP A 623 43.06 12.62 42.24
CA TRP A 623 44.37 13.37 42.30
C TRP A 623 44.36 14.39 43.43
N LEU A 624 43.33 15.21 43.59
CA LEU A 624 43.20 16.18 44.69
C LEU A 624 43.18 15.49 46.06
N LEU A 625 42.51 14.36 46.22
CA LEU A 625 42.49 13.61 47.47
C LEU A 625 43.87 13.00 47.78
N THR A 626 44.61 12.57 46.78
CA THR A 626 45.97 12.01 46.92
C THR A 626 46.96 13.10 47.33
N ASP A 627 46.97 14.25 46.67
CA ASP A 627 47.81 15.40 47.04
C ASP A 627 47.48 15.90 48.43
N PHE A 628 46.19 15.92 48.83
CA PHE A 628 45.76 16.32 50.16
C PHE A 628 46.24 15.32 51.23
N TYR A 629 46.19 14.04 50.96
CA TYR A 629 46.73 13.02 51.85
C TYR A 629 48.25 13.16 52.05
N PHE A 630 49.01 13.42 50.97
CA PHE A 630 50.43 13.65 51.04
C PHE A 630 50.77 14.97 51.80
N LEU A 631 49.96 16.00 51.66
CA LEU A 631 50.13 17.24 52.41
C LEU A 631 49.91 17.08 53.93
N ILE A 632 48.88 16.31 54.33
CA ILE A 632 48.63 15.99 55.73
C ILE A 632 49.80 15.16 56.29
N LYS A 633 50.22 14.11 55.57
CA LYS A 633 51.32 13.26 56.00
C LYS A 633 52.66 14.01 56.11
N LYS A 634 52.89 14.99 55.22
CA LYS A 634 54.05 15.87 55.27
C LYS A 634 53.97 16.87 56.42
N SER A 635 52.77 17.35 56.77
CA SER A 635 52.50 18.20 57.93
C SER A 635 52.72 17.42 59.25
N GLU A 636 52.23 16.18 59.30
CA GLU A 636 52.45 15.29 60.45
C GLU A 636 53.93 14.95 60.63
N ALA A 637 54.66 14.70 59.56
CA ALA A 637 56.10 14.42 59.58
C ALA A 637 56.91 15.63 60.01
N ASN A 638 56.49 16.86 59.61
CA ASN A 638 57.11 18.06 60.02
C ASN A 638 56.83 18.49 61.49
N THR A 639 55.66 18.09 62.01
CA THR A 639 55.28 18.28 63.42
C THR A 639 55.95 17.23 64.33
N ALA A 640 56.32 16.06 63.83
CA ALA A 640 57.04 15.03 64.55
C ALA A 640 58.57 15.31 64.61
N ASN A 641 59.09 16.16 63.74
CA ASN A 641 60.52 16.57 63.73
C ASN A 641 60.79 17.99 64.33
N ALA A 642 59.74 18.63 64.83
CA ALA A 642 59.84 19.90 65.60
C ALA A 642 59.53 19.65 67.08
#